data_c6f391d66170c5f3d39bc361ea23f3c6
#
_entry.id   c6f391d66170c5f3d39bc361ea23f3c6
#
_cell.length_a   1.000
_cell.length_b   1.000
_cell.length_c   1.000
_cell.angle_alpha   90.00
_cell.angle_beta   90.00
_cell.angle_gamma   90.00
#
_symmetry.space_group_name_H-M   'P 1'
#
loop_
_entity.id
_entity.type
_entity.pdbx_description
1 polymer ?
#
loop_
_entity_poly.entity_id
_entity_poly.type
_entity_poly.pdbx_seq_one_letter_code
_entity_poly.pdbx_strand_id
1 'polypeptide(L)'
;MPPNMNQEETTKPLEKFGTDITALAREGKLDPVIGRDEEIRRTMQILSRRTKNNPVLIGEPGVGKTAIVEALAQRIVKGNVPASLKDKRLISLEISSLLAGASFRGQFEDRLKAVLKEVEDAAGEIIIFVDEIHTMVGAGKSEGSMDAGNMLKPALARGKLHMIGATTLAEYRQYVEKDAALERRFQPVYVGEPSFDDTVAILRGLKEKYEIHHGVKIADDAIVAAARLSTRYLPDRFLPDKAVDLLDEATSSLKMQLESVPIALDRLNNRRLQLEIEEAALKKDKSDHANIRKDEIKEQIAEIRAKAEVIDKKWQHEKDILQTVNTTTEKMDNLRSQLEIAERDADLATASRIKYGDLPELEKKLASAREELAAIPTHDRLLREEVTPDDIAGVVARWTGIPVERLMESESSKLTKLEESISRQVIGQDRAVAAVASAIRRSRAGLGDVNRPIGSFLFLGPTGVGKTEVARSLCRELFDDEHAMIRIDMSEYMERHAVARLIGSPPGYVGYDQGGQLTEAVRRRPYSVVLFDEIEKAHPDVFNVLLQVLDDGRLTDGQGRTIDFSNTIIIMTSNVGSQMIMDYTGDDISSLDNQILETLRGHFRPEFLNRIDDIVIFDRIHPESMRAIVDVQLEKVVRQVKDSRDITLDFDNSVRDMLARDGYDPSFGARPLKRLIQKRVLDPLALELIDGRIHDGDTVKVAAADDRIAFTNIV
;
A
#
# COMPACT_ATOMS: atom_id res chain seq x y z
N MET A 1 24.70 -1.22 -62.90
CA MET A 1 25.27 -0.63 -61.70
C MET A 1 24.21 -0.64 -60.62
N PRO A 2 24.33 -1.40 -59.55
CA PRO A 2 23.43 -1.30 -58.40
C PRO A 2 23.84 -0.07 -57.55
N PRO A 3 22.88 0.58 -56.87
CA PRO A 3 23.15 1.77 -56.06
C PRO A 3 23.96 1.46 -54.83
N ASN A 4 24.87 2.35 -54.46
CA ASN A 4 25.70 2.35 -53.27
C ASN A 4 24.84 2.06 -52.01
N MET A 5 25.10 0.94 -51.34
CA MET A 5 24.69 0.67 -49.98
C MET A 5 25.63 1.38 -49.01
N ASN A 6 25.07 2.33 -48.33
CA ASN A 6 25.31 2.72 -46.93
C ASN A 6 26.75 2.94 -46.45
N GLN A 7 27.05 4.19 -46.29
CA GLN A 7 27.72 4.70 -45.12
C GLN A 7 26.75 4.58 -43.92
N GLU A 8 26.65 3.40 -43.27
CA GLU A 8 26.25 3.33 -41.87
C GLU A 8 27.37 4.01 -41.08
N GLU A 9 27.08 5.16 -40.49
CA GLU A 9 27.88 5.78 -39.44
C GLU A 9 28.31 4.70 -38.46
N THR A 10 29.60 4.54 -38.27
CA THR A 10 30.26 3.61 -37.31
C THR A 10 30.01 4.09 -35.88
N THR A 11 28.77 4.10 -35.40
CA THR A 11 28.46 4.22 -33.98
C THR A 11 28.99 2.98 -33.29
N LYS A 12 29.85 3.17 -32.29
CA LYS A 12 30.41 2.08 -31.49
C LYS A 12 29.29 1.28 -30.86
N PRO A 13 29.35 -0.08 -30.83
CA PRO A 13 28.31 -0.92 -30.28
C PRO A 13 27.87 -0.54 -28.85
N LEU A 14 28.83 -0.14 -28.00
CA LEU A 14 28.56 0.32 -26.63
C LEU A 14 27.73 1.62 -26.56
N GLU A 15 27.90 2.54 -27.50
CA GLU A 15 27.12 3.78 -27.56
C GLU A 15 25.67 3.52 -28.03
N LYS A 16 25.46 2.46 -28.79
CA LYS A 16 24.14 2.08 -29.31
C LYS A 16 23.31 1.27 -28.29
N PHE A 17 23.94 0.42 -27.49
CA PHE A 17 23.26 -0.57 -26.64
C PHE A 17 23.52 -0.36 -25.15
N GLY A 18 24.27 0.69 -24.77
CA GLY A 18 24.59 0.99 -23.39
C GLY A 18 24.50 2.46 -23.07
N THR A 19 24.27 2.76 -21.79
CA THR A 19 24.25 4.11 -21.23
C THR A 19 25.49 4.33 -20.38
N ASP A 20 26.29 5.36 -20.68
CA ASP A 20 27.50 5.72 -19.91
C ASP A 20 27.10 6.43 -18.61
N ILE A 21 27.06 5.67 -17.49
CA ILE A 21 26.70 6.20 -16.16
C ILE A 21 27.77 7.20 -15.67
N THR A 22 29.05 7.02 -16.03
CA THR A 22 30.11 7.98 -15.66
C THR A 22 29.97 9.31 -16.40
N ALA A 23 29.46 9.30 -17.63
CA ALA A 23 29.12 10.53 -18.34
C ALA A 23 27.95 11.26 -17.66
N LEU A 24 26.88 10.55 -17.30
CA LEU A 24 25.75 11.10 -16.54
C LEU A 24 26.21 11.67 -15.18
N ALA A 25 27.14 10.99 -14.49
CA ALA A 25 27.73 11.50 -13.26
C ALA A 25 28.51 12.81 -13.46
N ARG A 26 29.25 12.94 -14.59
CA ARG A 26 29.94 14.20 -14.93
C ARG A 26 28.97 15.34 -15.23
N GLU A 27 27.84 15.03 -15.81
CA GLU A 27 26.79 16.01 -16.12
C GLU A 27 25.92 16.36 -14.89
N GLY A 28 26.15 15.73 -13.72
CA GLY A 28 25.35 15.96 -12.50
C GLY A 28 23.91 15.42 -12.55
N LYS A 29 23.60 14.52 -13.50
CA LYS A 29 22.26 14.00 -13.73
C LYS A 29 21.86 12.85 -12.81
N LEU A 30 22.81 12.28 -12.04
CA LEU A 30 22.54 11.17 -11.13
C LEU A 30 22.04 11.66 -9.78
N ASP A 31 21.24 10.84 -9.13
CA ASP A 31 20.72 11.10 -7.80
C ASP A 31 21.80 10.92 -6.72
N PRO A 32 21.73 11.67 -5.61
CA PRO A 32 22.62 11.46 -4.48
C PRO A 32 22.29 10.11 -3.81
N VAL A 33 23.32 9.31 -3.55
CA VAL A 33 23.14 8.00 -2.89
C VAL A 33 23.60 8.10 -1.43
N ILE A 34 22.73 7.72 -0.52
CA ILE A 34 22.91 7.85 0.93
C ILE A 34 22.79 6.45 1.57
N GLY A 35 23.62 6.18 2.59
CA GLY A 35 23.47 5.00 3.44
C GLY A 35 23.96 3.68 2.84
N ARG A 36 24.75 3.69 1.73
CA ARG A 36 25.24 2.48 1.04
C ARG A 36 26.77 2.37 1.01
N ASP A 37 27.44 2.96 1.96
CA ASP A 37 28.91 3.04 1.96
C ASP A 37 29.60 1.68 2.06
N GLU A 38 29.04 0.73 2.81
CA GLU A 38 29.60 -0.61 2.98
C GLU A 38 29.50 -1.42 1.69
N GLU A 39 28.35 -1.42 1.04
CA GLU A 39 28.13 -2.13 -0.22
C GLU A 39 28.99 -1.55 -1.35
N ILE A 40 29.08 -0.22 -1.43
CA ILE A 40 29.93 0.45 -2.41
C ILE A 40 31.41 0.11 -2.15
N ARG A 41 31.86 0.16 -0.91
CA ARG A 41 33.23 -0.21 -0.53
C ARG A 41 33.52 -1.67 -0.88
N ARG A 42 32.58 -2.57 -0.59
CA ARG A 42 32.71 -3.99 -0.92
C ARG A 42 32.77 -4.21 -2.42
N THR A 43 31.95 -3.53 -3.19
CA THR A 43 31.94 -3.57 -4.67
C THR A 43 33.28 -3.11 -5.23
N MET A 44 33.83 -1.98 -4.76
CA MET A 44 35.16 -1.49 -5.14
C MET A 44 36.27 -2.48 -4.78
N GLN A 45 36.20 -3.08 -3.59
CA GLN A 45 37.17 -4.08 -3.15
C GLN A 45 37.19 -5.30 -4.07
N ILE A 46 36.02 -5.77 -4.50
CA ILE A 46 35.87 -6.92 -5.40
C ILE A 46 36.43 -6.57 -6.78
N LEU A 47 36.04 -5.43 -7.35
CA LEU A 47 36.53 -4.96 -8.65
C LEU A 47 38.07 -4.82 -8.71
N SER A 48 38.71 -4.53 -7.58
CA SER A 48 40.17 -4.39 -7.47
C SER A 48 40.93 -5.73 -7.30
N ARG A 49 40.22 -6.86 -7.22
CA ARG A 49 40.85 -8.19 -7.07
C ARG A 49 41.49 -8.66 -8.40
N ARG A 50 42.48 -9.52 -8.29
CA ARG A 50 43.07 -10.20 -9.45
C ARG A 50 42.20 -11.29 -10.06
N THR A 51 41.41 -11.95 -9.22
CA THR A 51 40.48 -13.05 -9.59
C THR A 51 39.19 -12.87 -8.82
N LYS A 52 38.08 -13.39 -9.33
CA LYS A 52 36.71 -13.19 -8.77
C LYS A 52 36.41 -11.69 -8.60
N ASN A 53 36.70 -10.93 -9.62
CA ASN A 53 36.65 -9.47 -9.65
C ASN A 53 35.33 -8.91 -10.21
N ASN A 54 34.32 -9.76 -10.35
CA ASN A 54 32.99 -9.34 -10.81
C ASN A 54 32.01 -9.43 -9.65
N PRO A 55 31.58 -8.32 -9.06
CA PRO A 55 30.55 -8.31 -8.02
C PRO A 55 29.18 -8.57 -8.62
N VAL A 56 28.31 -9.27 -7.87
CA VAL A 56 26.88 -9.37 -8.13
C VAL A 56 26.14 -8.80 -6.94
N LEU A 57 25.37 -7.74 -7.16
CA LEU A 57 24.49 -7.12 -6.19
C LEU A 57 23.25 -7.97 -6.05
N ILE A 58 23.04 -8.57 -4.88
CA ILE A 58 21.94 -9.49 -4.61
C ILE A 58 21.00 -8.85 -3.60
N GLY A 59 19.74 -8.66 -3.97
CA GLY A 59 18.72 -8.08 -3.08
C GLY A 59 17.36 -8.09 -3.73
N GLU A 60 16.34 -7.84 -2.94
CA GLU A 60 14.96 -7.78 -3.41
C GLU A 60 14.76 -6.60 -4.40
N PRO A 61 13.71 -6.61 -5.22
CA PRO A 61 13.38 -5.48 -6.09
C PRO A 61 13.15 -4.21 -5.27
N GLY A 62 13.62 -3.06 -5.76
CA GLY A 62 13.39 -1.77 -5.09
C GLY A 62 14.29 -1.43 -3.90
N VAL A 63 15.27 -2.30 -3.52
CA VAL A 63 16.20 -1.99 -2.41
C VAL A 63 17.34 -1.03 -2.79
N GLY A 64 17.44 -0.60 -4.04
CA GLY A 64 18.44 0.36 -4.51
C GLY A 64 19.74 -0.26 -5.02
N LYS A 65 19.70 -1.43 -5.66
CA LYS A 65 20.88 -2.06 -6.29
C LYS A 65 21.55 -1.17 -7.34
N THR A 66 20.74 -0.56 -8.21
CA THR A 66 21.21 0.34 -9.27
C THR A 66 21.85 1.61 -8.70
N ALA A 67 21.31 2.15 -7.60
CA ALA A 67 21.85 3.32 -6.91
C ALA A 67 23.30 3.10 -6.44
N ILE A 68 23.68 1.88 -6.01
CA ILE A 68 25.05 1.55 -5.62
C ILE A 68 26.03 1.72 -6.81
N VAL A 69 25.57 1.36 -8.00
CA VAL A 69 26.35 1.48 -9.24
C VAL A 69 26.50 2.94 -9.66
N GLU A 70 25.43 3.72 -9.53
CA GLU A 70 25.44 5.17 -9.76
C GLU A 70 26.36 5.90 -8.78
N ALA A 71 26.33 5.53 -7.49
CA ALA A 71 27.25 6.06 -6.49
C ALA A 71 28.71 5.73 -6.80
N LEU A 72 28.98 4.51 -7.29
CA LEU A 72 30.31 4.13 -7.75
C LEU A 72 30.78 5.02 -8.90
N ALA A 73 29.93 5.30 -9.89
CA ALA A 73 30.23 6.21 -11.00
C ALA A 73 30.52 7.63 -10.49
N GLN A 74 29.74 8.16 -9.56
CA GLN A 74 29.99 9.47 -8.94
C GLN A 74 31.34 9.49 -8.20
N ARG A 75 31.70 8.40 -7.48
CA ARG A 75 33.00 8.31 -6.79
C ARG A 75 34.18 8.21 -7.77
N ILE A 76 34.02 7.53 -8.92
CA ILE A 76 35.01 7.48 -9.97
C ILE A 76 35.28 8.89 -10.52
N VAL A 77 34.21 9.63 -10.83
CA VAL A 77 34.30 11.00 -11.36
C VAL A 77 34.96 11.97 -10.36
N LYS A 78 34.62 11.83 -9.05
CA LYS A 78 35.23 12.62 -7.96
C LYS A 78 36.64 12.18 -7.59
N GLY A 79 37.15 11.08 -8.17
CA GLY A 79 38.47 10.53 -7.84
C GLY A 79 38.54 9.81 -6.49
N ASN A 80 37.43 9.60 -5.81
CA ASN A 80 37.32 8.96 -4.48
C ASN A 80 37.26 7.43 -4.58
N VAL A 81 38.17 6.85 -5.38
CA VAL A 81 38.26 5.40 -5.63
C VAL A 81 39.75 4.97 -5.59
N PRO A 82 40.03 3.67 -5.36
CA PRO A 82 41.38 3.12 -5.49
C PRO A 82 41.98 3.42 -6.85
N ALA A 83 43.34 3.51 -6.91
CA ALA A 83 44.05 3.83 -8.13
C ALA A 83 43.73 2.91 -9.32
N SER A 84 43.37 1.65 -9.05
CA SER A 84 42.95 0.67 -10.06
C SER A 84 41.59 0.96 -10.71
N LEU A 85 40.78 1.84 -10.12
CA LEU A 85 39.45 2.22 -10.60
C LEU A 85 39.40 3.68 -11.09
N LYS A 86 40.44 4.45 -10.95
CA LYS A 86 40.53 5.82 -11.48
C LYS A 86 40.39 5.80 -13.00
N ASP A 87 39.74 6.80 -13.52
CA ASP A 87 39.54 7.05 -14.95
C ASP A 87 38.80 5.96 -15.73
N LYS A 88 38.23 4.96 -15.02
CA LYS A 88 37.38 3.93 -15.66
C LYS A 88 36.01 4.49 -16.03
N ARG A 89 35.47 3.96 -17.14
CA ARG A 89 34.12 4.24 -17.58
C ARG A 89 33.22 3.11 -17.09
N LEU A 90 32.06 3.48 -16.53
CA LEU A 90 31.04 2.55 -16.10
C LEU A 90 29.84 2.68 -17.05
N ILE A 91 29.54 1.60 -17.76
CA ILE A 91 28.50 1.58 -18.81
C ILE A 91 27.42 0.56 -18.43
N SER A 92 26.18 1.01 -18.34
CA SER A 92 25.00 0.12 -18.16
C SER A 92 24.63 -0.48 -19.51
N LEU A 93 24.60 -1.79 -19.60
CA LEU A 93 24.21 -2.53 -20.80
C LEU A 93 22.73 -2.92 -20.73
N GLU A 94 21.97 -2.44 -21.69
CA GLU A 94 20.52 -2.73 -21.79
C GLU A 94 20.29 -3.98 -22.63
N ILE A 95 19.93 -5.08 -21.98
CA ILE A 95 19.64 -6.36 -22.65
C ILE A 95 18.43 -6.26 -23.59
N SER A 96 17.41 -5.49 -23.19
CA SER A 96 16.23 -5.21 -24.01
C SER A 96 16.59 -4.56 -25.35
N SER A 97 17.53 -3.60 -25.34
CA SER A 97 18.02 -2.91 -26.55
C SER A 97 18.80 -3.84 -27.48
N LEU A 98 19.54 -4.82 -26.94
CA LEU A 98 20.21 -5.85 -27.72
C LEU A 98 19.22 -6.81 -28.42
N LEU A 99 18.08 -7.08 -27.79
CA LEU A 99 17.01 -7.96 -28.29
C LEU A 99 16.08 -7.23 -29.27
N ALA A 100 15.87 -5.92 -29.10
CA ALA A 100 14.96 -5.13 -29.90
C ALA A 100 15.34 -5.19 -31.41
N GLY A 101 14.38 -5.58 -32.26
CA GLY A 101 14.59 -5.69 -33.70
C GLY A 101 15.53 -6.84 -34.15
N ALA A 102 15.92 -7.76 -33.27
CA ALA A 102 16.62 -8.98 -33.65
C ALA A 102 15.59 -10.02 -34.12
N SER A 103 15.41 -10.13 -35.43
CA SER A 103 14.47 -11.08 -36.04
C SER A 103 14.94 -12.53 -35.96
N PHE A 104 16.24 -12.75 -35.76
CA PHE A 104 16.86 -14.10 -35.70
C PHE A 104 17.92 -14.14 -34.59
N ARG A 105 18.07 -15.32 -33.96
CA ARG A 105 19.03 -15.62 -32.88
C ARG A 105 20.46 -15.12 -33.17
N GLY A 106 20.95 -15.28 -34.39
CA GLY A 106 22.30 -14.84 -34.77
C GLY A 106 22.56 -13.33 -34.63
N GLN A 107 21.52 -12.50 -34.82
CA GLN A 107 21.69 -11.03 -34.73
C GLN A 107 21.96 -10.56 -33.29
N PHE A 108 21.29 -11.15 -32.31
CA PHE A 108 21.58 -10.88 -30.90
C PHE A 108 23.01 -11.31 -30.51
N GLU A 109 23.36 -12.54 -30.92
CA GLU A 109 24.70 -13.07 -30.65
C GLU A 109 25.80 -12.20 -31.27
N ASP A 110 25.62 -11.73 -32.51
CA ASP A 110 26.57 -10.85 -33.19
C ASP A 110 26.67 -9.46 -32.54
N ARG A 111 25.55 -8.89 -32.10
CA ARG A 111 25.53 -7.62 -31.34
C ARG A 111 26.27 -7.77 -30.01
N LEU A 112 25.98 -8.82 -29.23
CA LEU A 112 26.63 -9.07 -27.95
C LEU A 112 28.13 -9.34 -28.15
N LYS A 113 28.55 -10.11 -29.19
CA LYS A 113 29.97 -10.29 -29.53
C LYS A 113 30.67 -8.98 -29.86
N ALA A 114 30.01 -8.09 -30.61
CA ALA A 114 30.58 -6.78 -30.96
C ALA A 114 30.78 -5.92 -29.71
N VAL A 115 29.80 -5.89 -28.78
CA VAL A 115 29.95 -5.20 -27.48
C VAL A 115 31.08 -5.79 -26.64
N LEU A 116 31.12 -7.11 -26.49
CA LEU A 116 32.18 -7.78 -25.71
C LEU A 116 33.59 -7.54 -26.30
N LYS A 117 33.70 -7.52 -27.62
CA LYS A 117 34.96 -7.21 -28.31
C LYS A 117 35.40 -5.77 -28.04
N GLU A 118 34.50 -4.79 -28.12
CA GLU A 118 34.84 -3.40 -27.82
C GLU A 118 35.32 -3.23 -26.38
N VAL A 119 34.71 -3.94 -25.41
CA VAL A 119 35.15 -3.94 -24.00
C VAL A 119 36.51 -4.63 -23.82
N GLU A 120 36.75 -5.75 -24.51
CA GLU A 120 38.07 -6.44 -24.49
C GLU A 120 39.16 -5.55 -25.09
N ASP A 121 38.87 -4.82 -26.18
CA ASP A 121 39.80 -3.93 -26.87
C ASP A 121 40.12 -2.68 -26.02
N ALA A 122 39.22 -2.25 -25.14
CA ALA A 122 39.45 -1.17 -24.17
C ALA A 122 40.34 -1.58 -22.99
N ALA A 123 40.95 -2.76 -22.99
CA ALA A 123 41.99 -3.21 -22.07
C ALA A 123 41.68 -3.00 -20.56
N GLY A 124 40.44 -3.09 -20.17
CA GLY A 124 40.00 -2.97 -18.79
C GLY A 124 39.64 -1.54 -18.31
N GLU A 125 39.61 -0.57 -19.22
CA GLU A 125 39.14 0.80 -18.92
C GLU A 125 37.62 0.88 -18.73
N ILE A 126 36.87 -0.13 -19.20
CA ILE A 126 35.42 -0.18 -19.15
C ILE A 126 34.95 -1.21 -18.12
N ILE A 127 34.02 -0.80 -17.28
CA ILE A 127 33.24 -1.67 -16.38
C ILE A 127 31.82 -1.72 -16.92
N ILE A 128 31.31 -2.93 -17.19
CA ILE A 128 29.92 -3.12 -17.61
C ILE A 128 29.04 -3.34 -16.39
N PHE A 129 27.92 -2.65 -16.31
CA PHE A 129 26.81 -2.99 -15.42
C PHE A 129 25.72 -3.69 -16.19
N VAL A 130 25.21 -4.80 -15.65
CA VAL A 130 24.06 -5.54 -16.19
C VAL A 130 23.04 -5.70 -15.08
N ASP A 131 21.93 -5.00 -15.22
CA ASP A 131 20.79 -5.25 -14.36
C ASP A 131 20.08 -6.53 -14.81
N GLU A 132 19.44 -7.23 -13.87
CA GLU A 132 18.80 -8.53 -14.12
C GLU A 132 19.73 -9.53 -14.85
N ILE A 133 20.95 -9.72 -14.34
CA ILE A 133 21.96 -10.59 -14.99
C ILE A 133 21.44 -12.01 -15.26
N HIS A 134 20.43 -12.45 -14.51
CA HIS A 134 19.78 -13.74 -14.70
C HIS A 134 19.13 -13.89 -16.09
N THR A 135 18.72 -12.79 -16.73
CA THR A 135 18.16 -12.80 -18.10
C THR A 135 19.19 -13.23 -19.14
N MET A 136 20.46 -12.89 -18.92
CA MET A 136 21.57 -13.32 -19.79
C MET A 136 21.97 -14.77 -19.54
N VAL A 137 21.88 -15.24 -18.29
CA VAL A 137 22.39 -16.57 -17.89
C VAL A 137 21.29 -17.65 -18.01
N GLY A 138 20.02 -17.28 -17.79
CA GLY A 138 18.89 -18.18 -17.75
C GLY A 138 18.22 -18.50 -19.08
N ALA A 139 18.51 -17.73 -20.10
CA ALA A 139 17.87 -17.81 -21.42
C ALA A 139 18.10 -19.13 -22.18
N GLY A 140 18.91 -20.06 -21.66
CA GLY A 140 19.34 -21.29 -22.37
C GLY A 140 18.56 -22.58 -22.09
N LYS A 141 17.51 -22.60 -21.28
CA LYS A 141 16.86 -23.86 -20.83
C LYS A 141 15.55 -24.23 -21.50
N SER A 142 14.94 -23.36 -22.28
CA SER A 142 13.81 -23.72 -23.13
C SER A 142 14.29 -23.96 -24.57
N GLU A 143 13.74 -24.96 -25.26
CA GLU A 143 14.06 -25.25 -26.67
C GLU A 143 13.89 -24.01 -27.53
N GLY A 144 15.02 -23.44 -28.02
CA GLY A 144 15.06 -22.22 -28.82
C GLY A 144 15.48 -20.92 -28.11
N SER A 145 15.79 -20.91 -26.79
CA SER A 145 16.20 -19.71 -26.08
C SER A 145 17.70 -19.42 -26.22
N MET A 146 18.05 -18.13 -26.13
CA MET A 146 19.39 -17.59 -26.36
C MET A 146 20.31 -17.86 -25.17
N ASP A 147 21.46 -18.51 -25.38
CA ASP A 147 22.46 -18.77 -24.32
C ASP A 147 23.58 -17.73 -24.33
N ALA A 148 23.28 -16.52 -23.88
CA ALA A 148 24.25 -15.45 -23.70
C ALA A 148 25.32 -15.81 -22.65
N GLY A 149 24.97 -16.65 -21.67
CA GLY A 149 25.87 -17.11 -20.62
C GLY A 149 27.12 -17.81 -21.18
N ASN A 150 26.98 -18.65 -22.22
CA ASN A 150 28.12 -19.33 -22.85
C ASN A 150 29.09 -18.37 -23.57
N MET A 151 28.61 -17.21 -24.00
CA MET A 151 29.43 -16.20 -24.65
C MET A 151 30.22 -15.35 -23.64
N LEU A 152 29.65 -15.13 -22.44
CA LEU A 152 30.32 -14.40 -21.36
C LEU A 152 31.42 -15.24 -20.69
N LYS A 153 31.24 -16.57 -20.56
CA LYS A 153 32.19 -17.45 -19.86
C LYS A 153 33.63 -17.32 -20.31
N PRO A 154 33.97 -17.29 -21.62
CA PRO A 154 35.34 -17.13 -22.10
C PRO A 154 35.93 -15.76 -21.75
N ALA A 155 35.17 -14.68 -21.85
CA ALA A 155 35.64 -13.31 -21.55
C ALA A 155 35.87 -13.13 -20.04
N LEU A 156 34.96 -13.63 -19.19
CA LEU A 156 35.13 -13.67 -17.74
C LEU A 156 36.30 -14.57 -17.31
N ALA A 157 36.50 -15.69 -17.99
CA ALA A 157 37.60 -16.62 -17.68
C ALA A 157 38.98 -16.01 -17.89
N ARG A 158 39.14 -15.19 -18.91
CA ARG A 158 40.41 -14.51 -19.26
C ARG A 158 40.71 -13.29 -18.37
N GLY A 159 39.74 -12.87 -17.51
CA GLY A 159 39.87 -11.69 -16.64
C GLY A 159 39.93 -10.36 -17.40
N LYS A 160 39.54 -10.35 -18.68
CA LYS A 160 39.50 -9.15 -19.52
C LYS A 160 38.24 -8.34 -19.40
N LEU A 161 37.17 -8.96 -18.85
CA LEU A 161 35.89 -8.33 -18.64
C LEU A 161 35.71 -8.00 -17.16
N HIS A 162 35.45 -6.74 -16.86
CA HIS A 162 35.00 -6.27 -15.57
C HIS A 162 33.52 -6.01 -15.63
N MET A 163 32.74 -6.73 -14.80
CA MET A 163 31.28 -6.67 -14.82
C MET A 163 30.71 -6.56 -13.40
N ILE A 164 29.70 -5.73 -13.25
CA ILE A 164 28.82 -5.69 -12.07
C ILE A 164 27.48 -6.25 -12.51
N GLY A 165 26.98 -7.28 -11.85
CA GLY A 165 25.62 -7.81 -12.07
C GLY A 165 24.68 -7.36 -10.95
N ALA A 166 23.39 -7.26 -11.23
CA ALA A 166 22.36 -7.13 -10.22
C ALA A 166 21.26 -8.20 -10.45
N THR A 167 20.74 -8.78 -9.37
CA THR A 167 19.68 -9.81 -9.41
C THR A 167 19.04 -10.00 -8.04
N THR A 168 17.98 -10.79 -7.97
CA THR A 168 17.39 -11.23 -6.69
C THR A 168 18.12 -12.47 -6.15
N LEU A 169 17.92 -12.78 -4.85
CA LEU A 169 18.51 -13.97 -4.23
C LEU A 169 18.00 -15.27 -4.86
N ALA A 170 16.71 -15.32 -5.18
CA ALA A 170 16.09 -16.49 -5.80
C ALA A 170 16.68 -16.75 -7.19
N GLU A 171 16.82 -15.73 -8.02
CA GLU A 171 17.38 -15.80 -9.36
C GLU A 171 18.88 -16.11 -9.33
N TYR A 172 19.62 -15.52 -8.39
CA TYR A 172 21.03 -15.84 -8.21
C TYR A 172 21.25 -17.34 -7.93
N ARG A 173 20.48 -17.91 -6.99
CA ARG A 173 20.52 -19.35 -6.67
C ARG A 173 20.11 -20.22 -7.85
N GLN A 174 19.11 -19.78 -8.60
CA GLN A 174 18.55 -20.56 -9.70
C GLN A 174 19.47 -20.58 -10.93
N TYR A 175 20.11 -19.46 -11.27
CA TYR A 175 20.80 -19.28 -12.56
C TYR A 175 22.33 -19.13 -12.42
N VAL A 176 22.84 -18.47 -11.40
CA VAL A 176 24.30 -18.21 -11.25
C VAL A 176 24.98 -19.26 -10.39
N GLU A 177 24.43 -19.58 -9.22
CA GLU A 177 25.03 -20.53 -8.27
C GLU A 177 25.03 -21.95 -8.79
N LYS A 178 24.06 -22.35 -9.62
CA LYS A 178 24.03 -23.68 -10.27
C LYS A 178 25.04 -23.85 -11.41
N ASP A 179 25.60 -22.79 -11.92
CA ASP A 179 26.63 -22.82 -12.96
C ASP A 179 28.03 -22.62 -12.34
N ALA A 180 28.75 -23.73 -12.14
CA ALA A 180 30.06 -23.71 -11.49
C ALA A 180 31.11 -22.82 -12.20
N ALA A 181 30.94 -22.48 -13.47
CA ALA A 181 31.83 -21.59 -14.20
C ALA A 181 31.56 -20.14 -13.85
N LEU A 182 30.30 -19.76 -13.65
CA LEU A 182 29.89 -18.41 -13.26
C LEU A 182 30.10 -18.18 -11.76
N GLU A 183 29.71 -19.13 -10.90
CA GLU A 183 29.92 -19.06 -9.44
C GLU A 183 31.38 -18.78 -9.07
N ARG A 184 32.35 -19.39 -9.79
CA ARG A 184 33.77 -19.14 -9.55
C ARG A 184 34.27 -17.76 -10.00
N ARG A 185 33.48 -16.99 -10.75
CA ARG A 185 33.85 -15.71 -11.34
C ARG A 185 33.13 -14.53 -10.72
N PHE A 186 31.95 -14.76 -10.22
CA PHE A 186 31.15 -13.75 -9.55
C PHE A 186 31.32 -13.81 -8.02
N GLN A 187 31.25 -12.66 -7.39
CA GLN A 187 31.30 -12.53 -5.94
C GLN A 187 30.05 -11.80 -5.44
N PRO A 188 29.23 -12.44 -4.60
CA PRO A 188 28.01 -11.83 -4.09
C PRO A 188 28.30 -10.63 -3.17
N VAL A 189 27.48 -9.58 -3.31
CA VAL A 189 27.33 -8.44 -2.43
C VAL A 189 25.85 -8.34 -2.09
N TYR A 190 25.51 -8.62 -0.84
CA TYR A 190 24.12 -8.57 -0.40
C TYR A 190 23.70 -7.12 -0.15
N VAL A 191 22.53 -6.76 -0.70
CA VAL A 191 21.92 -5.45 -0.58
C VAL A 191 20.58 -5.63 0.12
N GLY A 192 20.55 -5.30 1.40
CA GLY A 192 19.34 -5.38 2.22
C GLY A 192 18.44 -4.16 2.06
N GLU A 193 17.21 -4.29 2.56
CA GLU A 193 16.30 -3.16 2.73
C GLU A 193 16.92 -2.14 3.71
N PRO A 194 16.92 -0.83 3.41
CA PRO A 194 17.44 0.18 4.33
C PRO A 194 16.55 0.29 5.56
N SER A 195 17.13 0.76 6.67
CA SER A 195 16.36 1.07 7.88
C SER A 195 15.39 2.23 7.65
N PHE A 196 14.46 2.43 8.58
CA PHE A 196 13.56 3.58 8.56
C PHE A 196 14.35 4.90 8.51
N ASP A 197 15.36 5.06 9.36
CA ASP A 197 16.16 6.28 9.45
C ASP A 197 16.98 6.52 8.17
N ASP A 198 17.57 5.47 7.61
CA ASP A 198 18.26 5.54 6.32
C ASP A 198 17.30 5.93 5.19
N THR A 199 16.10 5.39 5.20
CA THR A 199 15.07 5.74 4.21
C THR A 199 14.68 7.21 4.30
N VAL A 200 14.45 7.74 5.50
CA VAL A 200 14.18 9.17 5.71
C VAL A 200 15.34 10.02 5.20
N ALA A 201 16.59 9.61 5.46
CA ALA A 201 17.77 10.31 4.95
C ALA A 201 17.85 10.28 3.41
N ILE A 202 17.55 9.13 2.79
CA ILE A 202 17.49 8.99 1.32
C ILE A 202 16.42 9.92 0.74
N LEU A 203 15.20 9.91 1.27
CA LEU A 203 14.12 10.77 0.81
C LEU A 203 14.46 12.27 0.96
N ARG A 204 15.11 12.67 2.06
CA ARG A 204 15.60 14.04 2.24
C ARG A 204 16.65 14.42 1.20
N GLY A 205 17.52 13.48 0.82
CA GLY A 205 18.50 13.70 -0.24
C GLY A 205 17.89 13.83 -1.64
N LEU A 206 16.74 13.19 -1.87
CA LEU A 206 16.00 13.27 -3.14
C LEU A 206 15.05 14.48 -3.18
N LYS A 207 14.69 15.06 -2.04
CA LYS A 207 13.69 16.12 -1.89
C LYS A 207 13.85 17.24 -2.90
N GLU A 208 15.02 17.85 -2.98
CA GLU A 208 15.25 19.02 -3.84
C GLU A 208 15.01 18.71 -5.32
N LYS A 209 15.40 17.52 -5.79
CA LYS A 209 15.18 17.09 -7.17
C LYS A 209 13.71 16.87 -7.48
N TYR A 210 12.96 16.26 -6.56
CA TYR A 210 11.51 16.08 -6.72
C TYR A 210 10.77 17.42 -6.67
N GLU A 211 11.18 18.34 -5.77
CA GLU A 211 10.63 19.69 -5.71
C GLU A 211 10.81 20.46 -7.03
N ILE A 212 12.00 20.37 -7.64
CA ILE A 212 12.30 21.01 -8.92
C ILE A 212 11.53 20.34 -10.06
N HIS A 213 11.51 19.00 -10.11
CA HIS A 213 10.84 18.26 -11.19
C HIS A 213 9.32 18.50 -11.22
N HIS A 214 8.68 18.49 -10.06
CA HIS A 214 7.23 18.67 -9.95
C HIS A 214 6.81 20.13 -9.75
N GLY A 215 7.71 21.02 -9.37
CA GLY A 215 7.42 22.41 -9.09
C GLY A 215 6.57 22.62 -7.83
N VAL A 216 6.70 21.71 -6.86
CA VAL A 216 5.98 21.75 -5.57
C VAL A 216 6.97 21.57 -4.43
N LYS A 217 6.65 22.08 -3.24
CA LYS A 217 7.45 21.87 -2.04
C LYS A 217 7.04 20.58 -1.34
N ILE A 218 7.96 20.02 -0.56
CA ILE A 218 7.73 18.82 0.23
C ILE A 218 8.04 19.11 1.69
N ALA A 219 7.05 18.98 2.56
CA ALA A 219 7.25 19.11 4.00
C ALA A 219 8.12 17.97 4.55
N ASP A 220 8.96 18.26 5.54
CA ASP A 220 9.78 17.22 6.17
C ASP A 220 8.90 16.14 6.84
N ASP A 221 7.79 16.54 7.42
CA ASP A 221 6.81 15.63 8.01
C ASP A 221 6.17 14.70 6.95
N ALA A 222 6.02 15.15 5.70
CA ALA A 222 5.54 14.31 4.60
C ALA A 222 6.57 13.23 4.24
N ILE A 223 7.87 13.55 4.28
CA ILE A 223 8.95 12.57 4.08
C ILE A 223 8.91 11.49 5.16
N VAL A 224 8.80 11.89 6.42
CA VAL A 224 8.68 10.95 7.54
C VAL A 224 7.40 10.12 7.43
N ALA A 225 6.29 10.73 7.01
CA ALA A 225 5.03 10.03 6.76
C ALA A 225 5.16 9.01 5.62
N ALA A 226 5.82 9.35 4.50
CA ALA A 226 6.05 8.44 3.39
C ALA A 226 6.83 7.18 3.82
N ALA A 227 7.93 7.36 4.56
CA ALA A 227 8.70 6.24 5.09
C ALA A 227 7.88 5.38 6.08
N ARG A 228 7.13 6.00 7.00
CA ARG A 228 6.35 5.31 8.02
C ARG A 228 5.14 4.58 7.45
N LEU A 229 4.34 5.27 6.62
CA LEU A 229 3.12 4.68 6.06
C LEU A 229 3.45 3.59 5.03
N SER A 230 4.51 3.75 4.21
CA SER A 230 4.93 2.70 3.29
C SER A 230 5.42 1.45 4.01
N THR A 231 6.18 1.60 5.10
CA THR A 231 6.64 0.47 5.91
C THR A 231 5.47 -0.30 6.50
N ARG A 232 4.46 0.41 7.00
CA ARG A 232 3.32 -0.18 7.71
C ARG A 232 2.26 -0.78 6.78
N TYR A 233 1.93 -0.10 5.67
CA TYR A 233 0.76 -0.43 4.85
C TYR A 233 1.11 -1.01 3.48
N LEU A 234 2.39 -1.06 3.08
CA LEU A 234 2.85 -1.63 1.82
C LEU A 234 3.91 -2.73 2.02
N PRO A 235 3.53 -3.88 2.61
CA PRO A 235 4.47 -4.95 2.96
C PRO A 235 4.96 -5.74 1.74
N ASP A 236 4.24 -5.72 0.62
CA ASP A 236 4.61 -6.45 -0.61
C ASP A 236 5.73 -5.78 -1.41
N ARG A 237 6.18 -4.60 -0.99
CA ARG A 237 7.24 -3.82 -1.62
C ARG A 237 8.34 -3.49 -0.61
N PHE A 238 9.53 -3.14 -1.10
CA PHE A 238 10.70 -2.87 -0.26
C PHE A 238 11.07 -1.39 -0.23
N LEU A 239 11.64 -0.94 0.90
CA LEU A 239 12.25 0.37 1.01
C LEU A 239 13.58 0.40 0.22
N PRO A 240 13.99 1.56 -0.34
CA PRO A 240 13.33 2.86 -0.27
C PRO A 240 12.25 3.07 -1.34
N ASP A 241 12.16 2.19 -2.36
CA ASP A 241 11.37 2.35 -3.57
C ASP A 241 9.88 2.66 -3.27
N LYS A 242 9.23 1.88 -2.40
CA LYS A 242 7.83 2.11 -2.00
C LYS A 242 7.59 3.49 -1.36
N ALA A 243 8.58 4.05 -0.65
CA ALA A 243 8.46 5.37 -0.04
C ALA A 243 8.74 6.49 -1.05
N VAL A 244 9.65 6.26 -1.99
CA VAL A 244 9.92 7.14 -3.14
C VAL A 244 8.69 7.24 -4.03
N ASP A 245 8.07 6.11 -4.38
CA ASP A 245 6.84 6.05 -5.18
C ASP A 245 5.69 6.84 -4.54
N LEU A 246 5.52 6.73 -3.21
CA LEU A 246 4.50 7.51 -2.50
C LEU A 246 4.76 9.01 -2.60
N LEU A 247 6.01 9.41 -2.47
CA LEU A 247 6.40 10.81 -2.55
C LEU A 247 6.20 11.34 -3.98
N ASP A 248 6.60 10.57 -4.98
CA ASP A 248 6.44 10.92 -6.40
C ASP A 248 4.96 11.06 -6.78
N GLU A 249 4.11 10.10 -6.40
CA GLU A 249 2.68 10.18 -6.69
C GLU A 249 2.00 11.33 -5.95
N ALA A 250 2.38 11.61 -4.68
CA ALA A 250 1.81 12.72 -3.93
C ALA A 250 2.21 14.08 -4.55
N THR A 251 3.47 14.25 -4.94
CA THR A 251 3.95 15.46 -5.62
C THR A 251 3.31 15.64 -6.99
N SER A 252 3.19 14.56 -7.77
CA SER A 252 2.50 14.57 -9.06
C SER A 252 1.01 14.92 -8.92
N SER A 253 0.35 14.34 -7.90
CA SER A 253 -1.07 14.63 -7.60
C SER A 253 -1.28 16.10 -7.24
N LEU A 254 -0.40 16.66 -6.40
CA LEU A 254 -0.47 18.07 -6.02
C LEU A 254 -0.21 19.00 -7.23
N LYS A 255 0.79 18.67 -8.05
CA LYS A 255 1.05 19.39 -9.32
C LYS A 255 -0.19 19.42 -10.22
N MET A 256 -0.83 18.26 -10.38
CA MET A 256 -2.06 18.17 -11.18
C MET A 256 -3.19 19.03 -10.60
N GLN A 257 -3.31 19.09 -9.25
CA GLN A 257 -4.27 19.97 -8.58
C GLN A 257 -3.96 21.46 -8.80
N LEU A 258 -2.67 21.85 -8.81
CA LEU A 258 -2.24 23.22 -9.10
C LEU A 258 -2.55 23.65 -10.54
N GLU A 259 -2.43 22.72 -11.49
CA GLU A 259 -2.70 22.96 -12.91
C GLU A 259 -4.19 22.88 -13.28
N SER A 260 -4.99 22.18 -12.48
CA SER A 260 -6.42 21.97 -12.71
C SER A 260 -7.29 23.05 -12.09
N VAL A 261 -8.52 23.17 -12.59
CA VAL A 261 -9.53 24.11 -12.07
C VAL A 261 -9.91 23.72 -10.64
N PRO A 262 -9.93 24.65 -9.68
CA PRO A 262 -10.34 24.36 -8.31
C PRO A 262 -11.73 23.72 -8.23
N ILE A 263 -11.92 22.74 -7.35
CA ILE A 263 -13.19 22.01 -7.17
C ILE A 263 -14.37 22.95 -6.93
N ALA A 264 -14.14 24.05 -6.20
CA ALA A 264 -15.18 25.05 -5.94
C ALA A 264 -15.64 25.74 -7.24
N LEU A 265 -14.70 26.09 -8.13
CA LEU A 265 -15.01 26.71 -9.43
C LEU A 265 -15.66 25.71 -10.38
N ASP A 266 -15.17 24.46 -10.39
CA ASP A 266 -15.76 23.39 -11.21
C ASP A 266 -17.22 23.10 -10.81
N ARG A 267 -17.53 23.01 -9.51
CA ARG A 267 -18.91 22.85 -9.01
C ARG A 267 -19.83 23.98 -9.43
N LEU A 268 -19.35 25.22 -9.38
CA LEU A 268 -20.12 26.38 -9.84
C LEU A 268 -20.36 26.34 -11.34
N ASN A 269 -19.35 25.96 -12.13
CA ASN A 269 -19.47 25.82 -13.58
C ASN A 269 -20.44 24.69 -13.96
N ASN A 270 -20.38 23.54 -13.29
CA ASN A 270 -21.29 22.42 -13.50
C ASN A 270 -22.73 22.81 -13.14
N ARG A 271 -22.93 23.51 -12.02
CA ARG A 271 -24.25 24.02 -11.64
C ARG A 271 -24.80 25.03 -12.63
N ARG A 272 -23.96 25.94 -13.11
CA ARG A 272 -24.34 26.89 -14.18
C ARG A 272 -24.78 26.15 -15.43
N LEU A 273 -24.01 25.14 -15.87
CA LEU A 273 -24.33 24.33 -17.05
C LEU A 273 -25.68 23.62 -16.90
N GLN A 274 -25.97 23.05 -15.73
CA GLN A 274 -27.26 22.44 -15.44
C GLN A 274 -28.42 23.47 -15.61
N LEU A 275 -28.27 24.66 -15.05
CA LEU A 275 -29.29 25.74 -15.16
C LEU A 275 -29.44 26.24 -16.58
N GLU A 276 -28.35 26.35 -17.33
CA GLU A 276 -28.40 26.75 -18.77
C GLU A 276 -29.14 25.69 -19.61
N ILE A 277 -28.96 24.38 -19.29
CA ILE A 277 -29.71 23.29 -19.92
C ILE A 277 -31.21 23.39 -19.56
N GLU A 278 -31.55 23.62 -18.28
CA GLU A 278 -32.94 23.83 -17.83
C GLU A 278 -33.58 25.02 -18.49
N GLU A 279 -32.89 26.17 -18.57
CA GLU A 279 -33.37 27.36 -19.30
C GLU A 279 -33.65 27.05 -20.76
N ALA A 280 -32.73 26.31 -21.43
CA ALA A 280 -32.91 25.95 -22.83
C ALA A 280 -34.12 25.02 -23.05
N ALA A 281 -34.38 24.10 -22.13
CA ALA A 281 -35.56 23.22 -22.17
C ALA A 281 -36.85 24.00 -21.99
N LEU A 282 -36.87 24.95 -21.06
CA LEU A 282 -38.05 25.80 -20.80
C LEU A 282 -38.32 26.84 -21.90
N LYS A 283 -37.35 27.16 -22.80
CA LYS A 283 -37.58 28.11 -23.92
C LYS A 283 -38.74 27.69 -24.83
N LYS A 284 -39.06 26.43 -24.90
CA LYS A 284 -40.18 25.90 -25.72
C LYS A 284 -41.53 25.96 -25.02
N ASP A 285 -41.54 26.13 -23.71
CA ASP A 285 -42.78 26.22 -22.89
C ASP A 285 -43.14 27.69 -22.70
N LYS A 286 -44.43 28.02 -23.00
CA LYS A 286 -44.98 29.37 -22.92
C LYS A 286 -45.92 29.56 -21.71
N SER A 287 -45.97 28.59 -20.76
CA SER A 287 -46.77 28.71 -19.57
C SER A 287 -46.30 29.83 -18.64
N ASP A 288 -47.16 30.43 -17.85
CA ASP A 288 -46.80 31.46 -16.87
C ASP A 288 -45.82 30.93 -15.83
N HIS A 289 -45.98 29.67 -15.39
CA HIS A 289 -45.04 29.00 -14.49
C HIS A 289 -43.64 28.85 -15.11
N ALA A 290 -43.55 28.51 -16.39
CA ALA A 290 -42.27 28.43 -17.08
C ALA A 290 -41.58 29.79 -17.21
N ASN A 291 -42.32 30.90 -17.33
CA ASN A 291 -41.75 32.23 -17.40
C ASN A 291 -41.17 32.70 -16.06
N ILE A 292 -41.89 32.47 -14.95
CA ILE A 292 -41.41 32.74 -13.59
C ILE A 292 -40.11 31.94 -13.33
N ARG A 293 -40.14 30.64 -13.64
CA ARG A 293 -38.98 29.77 -13.44
C ARG A 293 -37.76 30.20 -14.28
N LYS A 294 -37.97 30.67 -15.52
CA LYS A 294 -36.90 31.24 -16.39
C LYS A 294 -36.24 32.47 -15.76
N ASP A 295 -37.00 33.34 -15.15
CA ASP A 295 -36.45 34.56 -14.55
C ASP A 295 -35.67 34.20 -13.25
N GLU A 296 -36.16 33.27 -12.41
CA GLU A 296 -35.40 32.70 -11.30
C GLU A 296 -34.07 32.06 -11.75
N ILE A 297 -34.09 31.27 -12.83
CA ILE A 297 -32.88 30.64 -13.38
C ILE A 297 -31.89 31.67 -13.87
N LYS A 298 -32.34 32.74 -14.55
CA LYS A 298 -31.42 33.80 -14.98
C LYS A 298 -30.75 34.51 -13.82
N GLU A 299 -31.51 34.77 -12.74
CA GLU A 299 -30.95 35.38 -11.52
C GLU A 299 -29.90 34.46 -10.88
N GLN A 300 -30.22 33.16 -10.75
CA GLN A 300 -29.27 32.16 -10.22
C GLN A 300 -28.01 32.06 -11.11
N ILE A 301 -28.15 32.05 -12.44
CA ILE A 301 -27.01 32.02 -13.35
C ILE A 301 -26.16 33.27 -13.18
N ALA A 302 -26.78 34.48 -13.05
CA ALA A 302 -26.03 35.71 -12.82
C ALA A 302 -25.27 35.72 -11.51
N GLU A 303 -25.89 35.20 -10.42
CA GLU A 303 -25.23 35.07 -9.13
C GLU A 303 -24.05 34.07 -9.18
N ILE A 304 -24.25 32.90 -9.81
CA ILE A 304 -23.19 31.88 -9.96
C ILE A 304 -22.06 32.42 -10.79
N ARG A 305 -22.35 33.17 -11.91
CA ARG A 305 -21.29 33.78 -12.72
C ARG A 305 -20.46 34.79 -11.92
N ALA A 306 -21.10 35.64 -11.13
CA ALA A 306 -20.39 36.60 -10.29
C ALA A 306 -19.48 35.91 -9.25
N LYS A 307 -19.98 34.88 -8.61
CA LYS A 307 -19.17 34.08 -7.67
C LYS A 307 -18.02 33.36 -8.39
N ALA A 308 -18.28 32.74 -9.52
CA ALA A 308 -17.26 32.03 -10.29
C ALA A 308 -16.16 32.99 -10.80
N GLU A 309 -16.51 34.20 -11.26
CA GLU A 309 -15.54 35.20 -11.74
C GLU A 309 -14.58 35.67 -10.60
N VAL A 310 -15.08 35.83 -9.38
CA VAL A 310 -14.25 36.20 -8.23
C VAL A 310 -13.24 35.07 -7.89
N ILE A 311 -13.70 33.82 -7.91
CA ILE A 311 -12.84 32.67 -7.63
C ILE A 311 -11.84 32.48 -8.78
N ASP A 312 -12.26 32.60 -10.01
CA ASP A 312 -11.40 32.46 -11.19
C ASP A 312 -10.26 33.49 -11.20
N LYS A 313 -10.57 34.79 -10.93
CA LYS A 313 -9.55 35.82 -10.82
C LYS A 313 -8.52 35.54 -9.72
N LYS A 314 -8.99 35.12 -8.56
CA LYS A 314 -8.09 34.71 -7.46
C LYS A 314 -7.21 33.53 -7.87
N TRP A 315 -7.80 32.50 -8.45
CA TRP A 315 -7.09 31.32 -8.91
C TRP A 315 -6.05 31.64 -9.99
N GLN A 316 -6.39 32.43 -10.98
CA GLN A 316 -5.44 32.86 -12.05
C GLN A 316 -4.26 33.62 -11.42
N HIS A 317 -4.54 34.53 -10.51
CA HIS A 317 -3.50 35.33 -9.84
C HIS A 317 -2.54 34.43 -9.04
N GLU A 318 -3.06 33.51 -8.21
CA GLU A 318 -2.24 32.55 -7.46
C GLU A 318 -1.44 31.65 -8.40
N LYS A 319 -2.06 31.16 -9.48
CA LYS A 319 -1.43 30.34 -10.50
C LYS A 319 -0.25 31.05 -11.18
N ASP A 320 -0.41 32.31 -11.57
CA ASP A 320 0.63 33.10 -12.23
C ASP A 320 1.84 33.33 -11.30
N ILE A 321 1.58 33.60 -10.01
CA ILE A 321 2.65 33.73 -9.00
C ILE A 321 3.41 32.41 -8.86
N LEU A 322 2.71 31.26 -8.68
CA LEU A 322 3.30 29.95 -8.52
C LEU A 322 4.08 29.53 -9.79
N GLN A 323 3.56 29.81 -10.96
CA GLN A 323 4.26 29.55 -12.21
C GLN A 323 5.55 30.38 -12.31
N THR A 324 5.54 31.62 -11.84
CA THR A 324 6.73 32.48 -11.79
C THR A 324 7.76 31.93 -10.82
N VAL A 325 7.34 31.45 -9.64
CA VAL A 325 8.22 30.81 -8.65
C VAL A 325 8.87 29.56 -9.25
N ASN A 326 8.07 28.66 -9.86
CA ASN A 326 8.57 27.40 -10.42
C ASN A 326 9.54 27.62 -11.58
N THR A 327 9.16 28.45 -12.56
CA THR A 327 10.03 28.71 -13.73
C THR A 327 11.32 29.43 -13.34
N THR A 328 11.29 30.26 -12.29
CA THR A 328 12.49 30.95 -11.79
C THR A 328 13.39 29.96 -11.05
N THR A 329 12.83 29.07 -10.23
CA THR A 329 13.59 28.04 -9.49
C THR A 329 14.28 27.07 -10.47
N GLU A 330 13.56 26.58 -11.49
CA GLU A 330 14.11 25.72 -12.53
C GLU A 330 15.28 26.38 -13.29
N LYS A 331 15.15 27.67 -13.65
CA LYS A 331 16.22 28.43 -14.27
C LYS A 331 17.44 28.58 -13.35
N MET A 332 17.22 28.82 -12.07
CA MET A 332 18.30 28.91 -11.08
C MET A 332 19.07 27.61 -10.95
N ASP A 333 18.37 26.47 -10.93
CA ASP A 333 19.00 25.15 -10.83
C ASP A 333 19.81 24.83 -12.08
N ASN A 334 19.27 25.09 -13.26
CA ASN A 334 20.01 24.97 -14.51
C ASN A 334 21.29 25.84 -14.53
N LEU A 335 21.22 27.07 -14.03
CA LEU A 335 22.39 27.94 -13.93
C LEU A 335 23.41 27.50 -12.87
N ARG A 336 22.94 26.92 -11.75
CA ARG A 336 23.85 26.32 -10.74
C ARG A 336 24.62 25.14 -11.32
N SER A 337 23.95 24.26 -12.06
CA SER A 337 24.59 23.14 -12.74
C SER A 337 25.62 23.64 -13.80
N GLN A 338 25.29 24.69 -14.56
CA GLN A 338 26.23 25.31 -15.49
C GLN A 338 27.40 25.96 -14.77
N LEU A 339 27.19 26.58 -13.62
CA LEU A 339 28.23 27.15 -12.78
C LEU A 339 29.24 26.10 -12.32
N GLU A 340 28.74 24.95 -11.82
CA GLU A 340 29.59 23.83 -11.39
C GLU A 340 30.43 23.28 -12.55
N ILE A 341 29.85 23.18 -13.74
CA ILE A 341 30.57 22.76 -14.94
C ILE A 341 31.66 23.79 -15.32
N ALA A 342 31.28 25.08 -15.34
CA ALA A 342 32.21 26.16 -15.68
C ALA A 342 33.37 26.29 -14.66
N GLU A 343 33.08 26.14 -13.36
CA GLU A 343 34.14 26.14 -12.31
C GLU A 343 35.08 24.93 -12.46
N ARG A 344 34.55 23.75 -12.80
CA ARG A 344 35.35 22.53 -13.03
C ARG A 344 36.26 22.67 -14.29
N ASP A 345 35.67 23.26 -15.35
CA ASP A 345 36.38 23.42 -16.62
C ASP A 345 37.29 24.68 -16.63
N ALA A 346 37.39 25.38 -15.47
CA ALA A 346 38.15 26.62 -15.28
C ALA A 346 37.76 27.79 -16.20
N ASP A 347 36.50 27.80 -16.66
CA ASP A 347 35.91 28.95 -17.40
C ASP A 347 35.44 30.02 -16.40
N LEU A 348 36.41 30.82 -15.94
CA LEU A 348 36.16 31.89 -14.96
C LEU A 348 35.26 33.00 -15.48
N ALA A 349 35.19 33.20 -16.79
CA ALA A 349 34.35 34.24 -17.37
C ALA A 349 32.86 33.87 -17.28
N THR A 350 32.51 32.66 -17.70
CA THR A 350 31.14 32.14 -17.59
C THR A 350 30.72 31.96 -16.12
N ALA A 351 31.62 31.41 -15.28
CA ALA A 351 31.35 31.26 -13.85
C ALA A 351 31.08 32.60 -13.16
N SER A 352 31.86 33.63 -13.46
CA SER A 352 31.65 34.98 -12.89
C SER A 352 30.36 35.64 -13.35
N ARG A 353 29.96 35.50 -14.62
CA ARG A 353 28.71 36.02 -15.15
C ARG A 353 27.52 35.38 -14.45
N ILE A 354 27.53 34.05 -14.33
CA ILE A 354 26.43 33.32 -13.69
C ILE A 354 26.34 33.68 -12.20
N LYS A 355 27.45 33.65 -11.48
CA LYS A 355 27.52 33.84 -10.02
C LYS A 355 27.17 35.26 -9.54
N TYR A 356 27.62 36.27 -10.29
CA TYR A 356 27.46 37.67 -9.89
C TYR A 356 26.46 38.47 -10.73
N GLY A 357 25.99 37.89 -11.85
CA GLY A 357 24.99 38.50 -12.71
C GLY A 357 23.65 37.78 -12.67
N ASP A 358 23.58 36.61 -13.31
CA ASP A 358 22.33 35.93 -13.62
C ASP A 358 21.62 35.37 -12.36
N LEU A 359 22.37 34.74 -11.43
CA LEU A 359 21.78 34.16 -10.20
C LEU A 359 21.20 35.22 -9.26
N PRO A 360 21.87 36.33 -8.92
CA PRO A 360 21.30 37.34 -8.04
C PRO A 360 20.04 38.02 -8.61
N GLU A 361 19.95 38.15 -9.93
CA GLU A 361 18.73 38.70 -10.58
C GLU A 361 17.54 37.77 -10.39
N LEU A 362 17.75 36.46 -10.61
CA LEU A 362 16.69 35.45 -10.41
C LEU A 362 16.33 35.29 -8.93
N GLU A 363 17.31 35.36 -8.02
CA GLU A 363 17.06 35.35 -6.56
C GLU A 363 16.16 36.50 -6.12
N LYS A 364 16.40 37.71 -6.63
CA LYS A 364 15.54 38.86 -6.37
C LYS A 364 14.13 38.68 -6.89
N LYS A 365 14.01 38.10 -8.10
CA LYS A 365 12.71 37.82 -8.72
C LYS A 365 11.93 36.75 -7.96
N LEU A 366 12.63 35.72 -7.49
CA LEU A 366 12.07 34.67 -6.67
C LEU A 366 11.60 35.21 -5.31
N ALA A 367 12.41 36.05 -4.67
CA ALA A 367 12.05 36.68 -3.39
C ALA A 367 10.78 37.56 -3.52
N SER A 368 10.69 38.38 -4.58
CA SER A 368 9.50 39.20 -4.82
C SER A 368 8.24 38.36 -5.05
N ALA A 369 8.32 37.29 -5.84
CA ALA A 369 7.18 36.38 -6.06
C ALA A 369 6.75 35.65 -4.77
N ARG A 370 7.71 35.24 -3.93
CA ARG A 370 7.43 34.62 -2.63
C ARG A 370 6.80 35.60 -1.63
N GLU A 371 7.22 36.87 -1.61
CA GLU A 371 6.61 37.91 -0.79
C GLU A 371 5.16 38.16 -1.21
N GLU A 372 4.89 38.20 -2.51
CA GLU A 372 3.53 38.35 -3.06
C GLU A 372 2.63 37.19 -2.68
N LEU A 373 3.13 35.95 -2.75
CA LEU A 373 2.41 34.76 -2.32
C LEU A 373 2.19 34.76 -0.80
N ALA A 374 3.17 35.18 -0.01
CA ALA A 374 3.07 35.27 1.46
C ALA A 374 2.06 36.33 1.92
N ALA A 375 1.82 37.36 1.10
CA ALA A 375 0.81 38.38 1.37
C ALA A 375 -0.63 37.84 1.31
N ILE A 376 -0.86 36.70 0.64
CA ILE A 376 -2.16 36.02 0.59
C ILE A 376 -2.31 35.19 1.89
N PRO A 377 -3.31 35.46 2.75
CA PRO A 377 -3.53 34.68 3.97
C PRO A 377 -3.72 33.18 3.68
N THR A 378 -3.14 32.30 4.48
CA THR A 378 -3.15 30.85 4.25
C THR A 378 -4.56 30.26 4.13
N HIS A 379 -5.54 30.81 4.86
CA HIS A 379 -6.94 30.37 4.81
C HIS A 379 -7.70 30.83 3.56
N ASP A 380 -7.18 31.85 2.84
CA ASP A 380 -7.77 32.38 1.60
C ASP A 380 -7.13 31.78 0.34
N ARG A 381 -6.04 31.03 0.47
CA ARG A 381 -5.35 30.41 -0.66
C ARG A 381 -6.19 29.28 -1.24
N LEU A 382 -6.37 29.32 -2.54
CA LEU A 382 -7.05 28.29 -3.31
C LEU A 382 -6.10 27.14 -3.67
N LEU A 383 -4.80 27.45 -3.82
CA LEU A 383 -3.77 26.51 -4.22
C LEU A 383 -2.80 26.23 -3.05
N ARG A 384 -2.53 24.96 -2.79
CA ARG A 384 -1.50 24.52 -1.86
C ARG A 384 -0.23 24.22 -2.64
N GLU A 385 0.92 24.70 -2.18
CA GLU A 385 2.21 24.53 -2.85
C GLU A 385 3.10 23.45 -2.20
N GLU A 386 2.66 22.87 -1.08
CA GLU A 386 3.46 21.97 -0.27
C GLU A 386 2.73 20.64 -0.03
N VAL A 387 3.45 19.54 -0.29
CA VAL A 387 2.99 18.18 0.03
C VAL A 387 3.05 17.98 1.53
N THR A 388 1.94 17.56 2.10
CA THR A 388 1.76 17.34 3.54
C THR A 388 1.64 15.85 3.86
N PRO A 389 1.70 15.43 5.12
CA PRO A 389 1.42 14.05 5.54
C PRO A 389 0.03 13.55 5.08
N ASP A 390 -0.97 14.45 5.01
CA ASP A 390 -2.32 14.11 4.55
C ASP A 390 -2.34 13.72 3.06
N ASP A 391 -1.52 14.36 2.24
CA ASP A 391 -1.41 14.03 0.82
C ASP A 391 -0.78 12.64 0.65
N ILE A 392 0.26 12.31 1.42
CA ILE A 392 0.86 10.96 1.46
C ILE A 392 -0.17 9.92 1.92
N ALA A 393 -0.91 10.20 3.01
CA ALA A 393 -1.98 9.33 3.49
C ALA A 393 -3.07 9.14 2.43
N GLY A 394 -3.40 10.18 1.66
CA GLY A 394 -4.32 10.13 0.54
C GLY A 394 -3.88 9.16 -0.57
N VAL A 395 -2.57 9.11 -0.89
CA VAL A 395 -2.02 8.13 -1.83
C VAL A 395 -2.13 6.72 -1.26
N VAL A 396 -1.69 6.52 -0.02
CA VAL A 396 -1.79 5.21 0.66
C VAL A 396 -3.24 4.73 0.70
N ALA A 397 -4.20 5.62 1.01
CA ALA A 397 -5.62 5.30 1.02
C ALA A 397 -6.12 4.82 -0.35
N ARG A 398 -5.70 5.46 -1.44
CA ARG A 398 -6.06 5.02 -2.80
C ARG A 398 -5.49 3.64 -3.13
N TRP A 399 -4.26 3.33 -2.70
CA TRP A 399 -3.61 2.05 -2.98
C TRP A 399 -4.14 0.91 -2.13
N THR A 400 -4.46 1.17 -0.85
CA THR A 400 -4.85 0.14 0.14
C THR A 400 -6.36 0.05 0.36
N GLY A 401 -7.10 1.12 0.05
CA GLY A 401 -8.52 1.25 0.39
C GLY A 401 -8.81 1.69 1.82
N ILE A 402 -7.77 2.01 2.63
CA ILE A 402 -7.93 2.46 4.02
C ILE A 402 -8.25 3.97 4.04
N PRO A 403 -9.30 4.43 4.75
CA PRO A 403 -9.65 5.86 4.82
C PRO A 403 -8.54 6.74 5.41
N VAL A 404 -8.33 7.94 4.83
CA VAL A 404 -7.26 8.89 5.20
C VAL A 404 -7.34 9.32 6.66
N GLU A 405 -8.55 9.66 7.12
CA GLU A 405 -8.78 10.14 8.49
C GLU A 405 -8.25 9.16 9.54
N ARG A 406 -8.32 7.89 9.22
CA ARG A 406 -7.88 6.80 10.09
C ARG A 406 -6.39 6.50 10.00
N LEU A 407 -5.76 6.76 8.84
CA LEU A 407 -4.31 6.69 8.69
C LEU A 407 -3.58 7.76 9.52
N MET A 408 -4.25 8.91 9.72
CA MET A 408 -3.72 10.07 10.44
C MET A 408 -4.09 10.10 11.92
N GLU A 409 -5.13 9.35 12.35
CA GLU A 409 -5.52 9.29 13.76
C GLU A 409 -4.44 8.60 14.59
N SER A 410 -4.10 9.19 15.74
CA SER A 410 -3.07 8.58 16.59
C SER A 410 -3.54 7.22 17.10
N GLU A 411 -2.72 6.20 16.91
CA GLU A 411 -2.98 4.84 17.35
C GLU A 411 -3.29 4.77 18.86
N SER A 412 -2.64 5.61 19.63
CA SER A 412 -2.85 5.74 21.07
C SER A 412 -4.29 6.15 21.42
N SER A 413 -4.90 7.07 20.65
CA SER A 413 -6.29 7.50 20.84
C SER A 413 -7.29 6.38 20.57
N LYS A 414 -7.09 5.64 19.49
CA LYS A 414 -7.93 4.47 19.13
C LYS A 414 -7.86 3.38 20.19
N LEU A 415 -6.66 3.05 20.66
CA LEU A 415 -6.45 2.01 21.67
C LEU A 415 -7.06 2.36 23.02
N THR A 416 -7.06 3.64 23.39
CA THR A 416 -7.67 4.12 24.64
C THR A 416 -9.19 3.94 24.62
N LYS A 417 -9.84 4.17 23.47
CA LYS A 417 -11.30 4.10 23.31
C LYS A 417 -11.79 2.73 22.82
N LEU A 418 -10.88 1.78 22.55
CA LEU A 418 -11.18 0.50 21.92
C LEU A 418 -12.29 -0.27 22.64
N GLU A 419 -12.19 -0.38 23.96
CA GLU A 419 -13.16 -1.10 24.79
C GLU A 419 -14.56 -0.48 24.70
N GLU A 420 -14.67 0.84 24.84
CA GLU A 420 -15.92 1.56 24.72
C GLU A 420 -16.55 1.42 23.32
N SER A 421 -15.74 1.52 22.27
CA SER A 421 -16.19 1.39 20.89
C SER A 421 -16.73 0.01 20.58
N ILE A 422 -16.08 -1.07 21.08
CA ILE A 422 -16.54 -2.44 20.88
C ILE A 422 -17.82 -2.70 21.72
N SER A 423 -17.87 -2.25 22.97
CA SER A 423 -19.03 -2.45 23.87
C SER A 423 -20.30 -1.79 23.34
N ARG A 424 -20.23 -0.71 22.59
CA ARG A 424 -21.39 -0.11 21.92
C ARG A 424 -22.04 -1.02 20.88
N GLN A 425 -21.30 -1.99 20.35
CA GLN A 425 -21.76 -2.87 19.28
C GLN A 425 -21.99 -4.30 19.75
N VAL A 426 -21.23 -4.74 20.74
CA VAL A 426 -21.29 -6.08 21.32
C VAL A 426 -21.87 -5.95 22.72
N ILE A 427 -23.17 -6.10 22.82
CA ILE A 427 -23.92 -5.91 24.07
C ILE A 427 -23.83 -7.16 24.94
N GLY A 428 -23.61 -6.97 26.25
CA GLY A 428 -23.65 -8.02 27.27
C GLY A 428 -22.43 -8.95 27.27
N GLN A 429 -21.29 -8.49 26.75
CA GLN A 429 -20.02 -9.23 26.72
C GLN A 429 -18.85 -8.42 27.27
N ASP A 430 -19.09 -7.63 28.31
CA ASP A 430 -18.11 -6.64 28.82
C ASP A 430 -16.80 -7.29 29.27
N ARG A 431 -16.85 -8.47 29.91
CA ARG A 431 -15.64 -9.24 30.30
C ARG A 431 -14.82 -9.64 29.08
N ALA A 432 -15.47 -10.17 28.05
CA ALA A 432 -14.82 -10.61 26.84
C ALA A 432 -14.16 -9.43 26.09
N VAL A 433 -14.87 -8.31 26.00
CA VAL A 433 -14.38 -7.09 25.36
C VAL A 433 -13.19 -6.51 26.13
N ALA A 434 -13.27 -6.43 27.46
CA ALA A 434 -12.19 -5.92 28.31
C ALA A 434 -10.92 -6.79 28.22
N ALA A 435 -11.05 -8.10 28.20
CA ALA A 435 -9.92 -9.04 28.06
C ALA A 435 -9.20 -8.84 26.72
N VAL A 436 -9.95 -8.81 25.62
CA VAL A 436 -9.41 -8.59 24.27
C VAL A 436 -8.75 -7.23 24.14
N ALA A 437 -9.41 -6.16 24.58
CA ALA A 437 -8.87 -4.80 24.53
C ALA A 437 -7.58 -4.64 25.35
N SER A 438 -7.52 -5.27 26.54
CA SER A 438 -6.32 -5.31 27.38
C SER A 438 -5.14 -6.02 26.73
N ALA A 439 -5.35 -7.16 26.10
CA ALA A 439 -4.31 -7.93 25.43
C ALA A 439 -3.75 -7.14 24.23
N ILE A 440 -4.63 -6.53 23.43
CA ILE A 440 -4.23 -5.70 22.29
C ILE A 440 -3.45 -4.47 22.77
N ARG A 441 -3.91 -3.78 23.81
CA ARG A 441 -3.18 -2.63 24.40
C ARG A 441 -1.77 -3.02 24.86
N ARG A 442 -1.59 -4.20 25.52
CA ARG A 442 -0.26 -4.69 25.94
C ARG A 442 0.67 -4.92 24.76
N SER A 443 0.17 -5.60 23.72
CA SER A 443 0.95 -5.89 22.51
C SER A 443 1.39 -4.58 21.81
N ARG A 444 0.47 -3.65 21.64
CA ARG A 444 0.74 -2.37 20.95
C ARG A 444 1.58 -1.39 21.76
N ALA A 445 1.61 -1.53 23.08
CA ALA A 445 2.53 -0.78 23.96
C ALA A 445 3.98 -1.31 23.92
N GLY A 446 4.28 -2.32 23.08
CA GLY A 446 5.61 -2.91 22.97
C GLY A 446 5.98 -3.84 24.15
N LEU A 447 5.00 -4.25 24.94
CA LEU A 447 5.19 -5.17 26.08
C LEU A 447 5.03 -6.65 25.68
N GLY A 448 4.69 -6.91 24.41
CA GLY A 448 4.59 -8.24 23.82
C GLY A 448 5.84 -8.62 23.00
N ASP A 449 5.89 -9.87 22.54
CA ASP A 449 6.94 -10.34 21.64
C ASP A 449 6.71 -9.79 20.23
N VAL A 450 7.70 -9.11 19.66
CA VAL A 450 7.64 -8.43 18.36
C VAL A 450 7.40 -9.40 17.21
N ASN A 451 7.83 -10.65 17.35
CA ASN A 451 7.71 -11.66 16.31
C ASN A 451 6.37 -12.42 16.34
N ARG A 452 5.51 -12.21 17.32
CA ARG A 452 4.22 -12.90 17.46
C ARG A 452 3.07 -12.04 16.87
N PRO A 453 1.92 -12.65 16.55
CA PRO A 453 0.71 -11.90 16.21
C PRO A 453 0.37 -10.83 17.27
N ILE A 454 -0.35 -9.77 16.87
CA ILE A 454 -0.79 -8.69 17.79
C ILE A 454 -1.56 -9.26 18.99
N GLY A 455 -2.31 -10.34 18.77
CA GLY A 455 -3.01 -11.08 19.79
C GLY A 455 -3.57 -12.38 19.25
N SER A 456 -3.62 -13.38 20.09
CA SER A 456 -4.17 -14.71 19.80
C SER A 456 -5.20 -15.09 20.85
N PHE A 457 -6.43 -15.34 20.40
CA PHE A 457 -7.58 -15.53 21.29
C PHE A 457 -8.33 -16.82 20.98
N LEU A 458 -8.77 -17.53 22.03
CA LEU A 458 -9.73 -18.61 21.90
C LEU A 458 -11.08 -18.15 22.50
N PHE A 459 -12.07 -17.96 21.66
CA PHE A 459 -13.43 -17.52 22.03
C PHE A 459 -14.31 -18.74 22.31
N LEU A 460 -14.73 -18.90 23.54
CA LEU A 460 -15.59 -19.98 23.99
C LEU A 460 -17.01 -19.50 24.27
N GLY A 461 -17.99 -20.31 24.00
CA GLY A 461 -19.37 -20.02 24.38
C GLY A 461 -20.41 -20.52 23.38
N PRO A 462 -21.70 -20.42 23.72
CA PRO A 462 -22.80 -20.84 22.87
C PRO A 462 -22.83 -20.14 21.53
N THR A 463 -23.60 -20.69 20.60
CA THR A 463 -23.84 -20.04 19.32
C THR A 463 -24.72 -18.81 19.50
N GLY A 464 -24.40 -17.71 18.78
CA GLY A 464 -25.24 -16.50 18.76
C GLY A 464 -24.99 -15.51 19.90
N VAL A 465 -23.93 -15.69 20.72
CA VAL A 465 -23.59 -14.78 21.83
C VAL A 465 -22.73 -13.59 21.42
N GLY A 466 -22.26 -13.51 20.17
CA GLY A 466 -21.51 -12.35 19.67
C GLY A 466 -20.03 -12.60 19.37
N LYS A 467 -19.50 -13.83 19.42
CA LYS A 467 -18.08 -14.16 19.14
C LYS A 467 -17.58 -13.55 17.81
N THR A 468 -18.33 -13.79 16.73
CA THR A 468 -17.97 -13.25 15.38
C THR A 468 -18.17 -11.73 15.30
N GLU A 469 -19.09 -11.16 16.08
CA GLU A 469 -19.32 -9.71 16.09
C GLU A 469 -18.17 -8.97 16.78
N VAL A 470 -17.55 -9.52 17.83
CA VAL A 470 -16.31 -9.00 18.42
C VAL A 470 -15.19 -8.98 17.38
N ALA A 471 -14.99 -10.09 16.64
CA ALA A 471 -14.00 -10.16 15.58
C ALA A 471 -14.20 -9.08 14.51
N ARG A 472 -15.47 -8.87 14.08
CA ARG A 472 -15.84 -7.83 13.09
C ARG A 472 -15.62 -6.42 13.65
N SER A 473 -15.99 -6.20 14.91
CA SER A 473 -15.76 -4.89 15.56
C SER A 473 -14.29 -4.57 15.68
N LEU A 474 -13.43 -5.57 16.00
CA LEU A 474 -11.99 -5.42 16.01
C LEU A 474 -11.43 -5.03 14.63
N CYS A 475 -11.90 -5.67 13.54
CA CYS A 475 -11.49 -5.28 12.19
C CYS A 475 -11.77 -3.80 11.93
N ARG A 476 -12.99 -3.36 12.26
CA ARG A 476 -13.39 -1.98 12.04
C ARG A 476 -12.62 -0.99 12.90
N GLU A 477 -12.39 -1.29 14.18
CA GLU A 477 -11.73 -0.35 15.09
C GLU A 477 -10.22 -0.27 14.92
N LEU A 478 -9.56 -1.40 14.56
CA LEU A 478 -8.10 -1.47 14.46
C LEU A 478 -7.57 -1.31 13.03
N PHE A 479 -8.31 -1.86 12.06
CA PHE A 479 -7.87 -1.89 10.65
C PHE A 479 -8.77 -1.05 9.73
N ASP A 480 -9.83 -0.44 10.31
CA ASP A 480 -10.69 0.54 9.63
C ASP A 480 -11.48 -0.04 8.45
N ASP A 481 -11.49 -1.38 8.32
CA ASP A 481 -12.20 -2.11 7.27
C ASP A 481 -12.88 -3.35 7.86
N GLU A 482 -14.21 -3.44 7.75
CA GLU A 482 -14.95 -4.66 8.15
C GLU A 482 -14.58 -5.88 7.31
N HIS A 483 -14.05 -5.67 6.09
CA HIS A 483 -13.60 -6.73 5.19
C HIS A 483 -12.14 -7.17 5.45
N ALA A 484 -11.44 -6.53 6.40
CA ALA A 484 -10.12 -6.97 6.87
C ALA A 484 -10.20 -8.26 7.72
N MET A 485 -11.32 -9.00 7.67
CA MET A 485 -11.52 -10.28 8.33
C MET A 485 -11.36 -11.43 7.34
N ILE A 486 -10.35 -12.27 7.61
CA ILE A 486 -10.13 -13.54 6.90
C ILE A 486 -10.84 -14.63 7.71
N ARG A 487 -11.98 -15.11 7.23
CA ARG A 487 -12.73 -16.17 7.91
C ARG A 487 -12.47 -17.52 7.27
N ILE A 488 -12.07 -18.49 8.08
CA ILE A 488 -11.82 -19.86 7.68
C ILE A 488 -12.67 -20.79 8.57
N ASP A 489 -13.57 -21.54 7.95
CA ASP A 489 -14.41 -22.52 8.64
C ASP A 489 -13.66 -23.84 8.77
N MET A 490 -13.36 -24.25 9.99
CA MET A 490 -12.60 -25.45 10.26
C MET A 490 -13.35 -26.73 9.95
N SER A 491 -14.65 -26.69 9.76
CA SER A 491 -15.42 -27.85 9.27
C SER A 491 -15.02 -28.29 7.86
N GLU A 492 -14.43 -27.39 7.05
CA GLU A 492 -13.87 -27.73 5.73
C GLU A 492 -12.45 -28.39 5.81
N TYR A 493 -11.85 -28.41 7.00
CA TYR A 493 -10.47 -28.87 7.25
C TYR A 493 -10.39 -30.05 8.22
N MET A 494 -11.41 -30.91 8.19
CA MET A 494 -11.47 -32.12 9.00
C MET A 494 -10.53 -33.24 8.50
N GLU A 495 -10.13 -33.18 7.25
CA GLU A 495 -9.32 -34.22 6.62
C GLU A 495 -7.88 -33.75 6.38
N ARG A 496 -6.91 -34.68 6.47
CA ARG A 496 -5.48 -34.39 6.36
C ARG A 496 -5.10 -33.65 5.07
N HIS A 497 -5.68 -34.04 3.94
CA HIS A 497 -5.37 -33.41 2.66
C HIS A 497 -5.91 -31.96 2.55
N ALA A 498 -6.89 -31.62 3.36
CA ALA A 498 -7.43 -30.25 3.39
C ALA A 498 -6.41 -29.24 3.97
N VAL A 499 -5.46 -29.69 4.83
CA VAL A 499 -4.41 -28.83 5.38
C VAL A 499 -3.53 -28.20 4.29
N ALA A 500 -3.25 -28.96 3.22
CA ALA A 500 -2.52 -28.43 2.07
C ALA A 500 -3.23 -27.26 1.37
N ARG A 501 -4.56 -27.13 1.51
CA ARG A 501 -5.29 -25.96 0.99
C ARG A 501 -5.06 -24.71 1.83
N LEU A 502 -4.73 -24.84 3.12
CA LEU A 502 -4.42 -23.69 3.97
C LEU A 502 -3.08 -23.03 3.60
N ILE A 503 -2.04 -23.87 3.40
CA ILE A 503 -0.66 -23.41 3.23
C ILE A 503 -0.17 -23.47 1.79
N GLY A 504 -0.92 -24.12 0.89
CA GLY A 504 -0.53 -24.40 -0.50
C GLY A 504 0.02 -25.81 -0.68
N SER A 505 -0.18 -26.37 -1.89
CA SER A 505 0.33 -27.69 -2.25
C SER A 505 1.85 -27.66 -2.46
N PRO A 506 2.59 -28.71 -2.02
CA PRO A 506 4.01 -28.79 -2.29
C PRO A 506 4.30 -28.97 -3.79
N PRO A 507 5.55 -28.68 -4.25
CA PRO A 507 5.94 -28.84 -5.64
C PRO A 507 5.63 -30.24 -6.19
N GLY A 508 5.01 -30.28 -7.37
CA GLY A 508 4.64 -31.52 -8.07
C GLY A 508 3.23 -32.03 -7.82
N TYR A 509 2.44 -31.38 -6.96
CA TYR A 509 1.03 -31.70 -6.75
C TYR A 509 0.10 -30.74 -7.51
N VAL A 510 -1.11 -31.22 -7.84
CA VAL A 510 -2.16 -30.42 -8.48
C VAL A 510 -2.53 -29.25 -7.56
N GLY A 511 -2.55 -28.01 -8.10
CA GLY A 511 -2.84 -26.79 -7.33
C GLY A 511 -1.62 -26.07 -6.74
N TYR A 512 -0.40 -26.47 -7.08
CA TYR A 512 0.84 -25.79 -6.65
C TYR A 512 0.85 -24.29 -7.00
N ASP A 513 0.33 -23.91 -8.17
CA ASP A 513 0.31 -22.50 -8.63
C ASP A 513 -0.75 -21.64 -7.94
N GLN A 514 -1.68 -22.24 -7.19
CA GLN A 514 -2.81 -21.50 -6.59
C GLN A 514 -2.50 -20.91 -5.20
N GLY A 515 -1.35 -21.21 -4.60
CA GLY A 515 -1.05 -20.78 -3.25
C GLY A 515 -2.00 -21.33 -2.18
N GLY A 516 -1.73 -21.12 -0.90
CA GLY A 516 -2.61 -21.52 0.21
C GLY A 516 -3.68 -20.48 0.51
N GLN A 517 -4.87 -20.92 0.87
CA GLN A 517 -6.00 -20.04 1.18
C GLN A 517 -5.68 -19.07 2.34
N LEU A 518 -5.06 -19.55 3.41
CA LEU A 518 -4.62 -18.74 4.55
C LEU A 518 -3.42 -17.85 4.16
N THR A 519 -2.39 -18.46 3.57
CA THR A 519 -1.13 -17.75 3.28
C THR A 519 -1.31 -16.65 2.24
N GLU A 520 -2.06 -16.90 1.15
CA GLU A 520 -2.35 -15.87 0.15
C GLU A 520 -3.28 -14.77 0.68
N ALA A 521 -4.27 -15.10 1.53
CA ALA A 521 -5.15 -14.10 2.12
C ALA A 521 -4.39 -13.14 3.05
N VAL A 522 -3.51 -13.66 3.92
CA VAL A 522 -2.69 -12.83 4.82
C VAL A 522 -1.62 -12.08 4.05
N ARG A 523 -0.99 -12.68 3.03
CA ARG A 523 -0.04 -11.99 2.16
C ARG A 523 -0.66 -10.74 1.51
N ARG A 524 -1.91 -10.86 1.02
CA ARG A 524 -2.64 -9.73 0.41
C ARG A 524 -3.14 -8.71 1.42
N ARG A 525 -3.42 -9.16 2.67
CA ARG A 525 -3.93 -8.30 3.75
C ARG A 525 -3.22 -8.62 5.06
N PRO A 526 -1.99 -8.14 5.26
CA PRO A 526 -1.20 -8.45 6.46
C PRO A 526 -1.78 -7.81 7.73
N TYR A 527 -2.51 -6.72 7.59
CA TYR A 527 -3.28 -6.10 8.70
C TYR A 527 -4.71 -6.62 8.66
N SER A 528 -4.95 -7.74 9.33
CA SER A 528 -6.24 -8.42 9.31
C SER A 528 -6.53 -9.19 10.60
N VAL A 529 -7.82 -9.48 10.83
CA VAL A 529 -8.24 -10.47 11.82
C VAL A 529 -8.45 -11.79 11.10
N VAL A 530 -7.69 -12.81 11.50
CA VAL A 530 -7.87 -14.17 11.00
C VAL A 530 -8.78 -14.92 11.97
N LEU A 531 -9.97 -15.25 11.52
CA LEU A 531 -10.98 -15.97 12.30
C LEU A 531 -11.05 -17.43 11.88
N PHE A 532 -10.61 -18.34 12.74
CA PHE A 532 -10.82 -19.77 12.61
C PHE A 532 -12.10 -20.16 13.32
N ASP A 533 -13.14 -20.46 12.56
CA ASP A 533 -14.46 -20.80 13.12
C ASP A 533 -14.56 -22.31 13.41
N GLU A 534 -15.10 -22.69 14.57
CA GLU A 534 -15.27 -24.09 15.03
C GLU A 534 -13.97 -24.90 15.04
N ILE A 535 -12.92 -24.33 15.71
CA ILE A 535 -11.54 -24.89 15.71
C ILE A 535 -11.49 -26.34 16.23
N GLU A 536 -12.40 -26.79 17.07
CA GLU A 536 -12.52 -28.16 17.56
C GLU A 536 -12.78 -29.20 16.46
N LYS A 537 -13.24 -28.77 15.28
CA LYS A 537 -13.48 -29.67 14.15
C LYS A 537 -12.25 -29.88 13.27
N ALA A 538 -11.20 -29.09 13.47
CA ALA A 538 -10.00 -29.12 12.64
C ALA A 538 -9.22 -30.44 12.78
N HIS A 539 -8.62 -30.89 11.66
CA HIS A 539 -7.68 -32.01 11.70
C HIS A 539 -6.47 -31.67 12.60
N PRO A 540 -5.89 -32.65 13.35
CA PRO A 540 -4.74 -32.40 14.21
C PRO A 540 -3.55 -31.71 13.56
N ASP A 541 -3.32 -31.90 12.26
CA ASP A 541 -2.21 -31.25 11.53
C ASP A 541 -2.42 -29.73 11.35
N VAL A 542 -3.66 -29.23 11.44
CA VAL A 542 -3.96 -27.78 11.42
C VAL A 542 -3.34 -27.11 12.66
N PHE A 543 -3.41 -27.78 13.83
CA PHE A 543 -2.81 -27.24 15.05
C PHE A 543 -1.30 -27.10 14.94
N ASN A 544 -0.62 -27.99 14.21
CA ASN A 544 0.82 -27.87 13.97
C ASN A 544 1.16 -26.63 13.14
N VAL A 545 0.32 -26.30 12.15
CA VAL A 545 0.45 -25.04 11.37
C VAL A 545 0.19 -23.81 12.24
N LEU A 546 -0.86 -23.86 13.07
CA LEU A 546 -1.18 -22.76 13.97
C LEU A 546 -0.10 -22.53 15.04
N LEU A 547 0.52 -23.60 15.57
CA LEU A 547 1.63 -23.47 16.52
C LEU A 547 2.77 -22.63 15.91
N GLN A 548 3.13 -22.86 14.66
CA GLN A 548 4.17 -22.08 13.99
C GLN A 548 3.77 -20.60 13.88
N VAL A 549 2.50 -20.30 13.53
CA VAL A 549 2.01 -18.93 13.47
C VAL A 549 2.00 -18.25 14.85
N LEU A 550 1.56 -18.97 15.88
CA LEU A 550 1.46 -18.45 17.26
C LEU A 550 2.82 -18.23 17.92
N ASP A 551 3.85 -19.02 17.58
CA ASP A 551 5.19 -18.92 18.16
C ASP A 551 6.09 -17.95 17.40
N ASP A 552 6.20 -18.15 16.07
CA ASP A 552 7.17 -17.46 15.24
C ASP A 552 6.54 -16.25 14.48
N GLY A 553 5.21 -16.08 14.53
CA GLY A 553 4.46 -15.06 13.78
C GLY A 553 4.65 -15.14 12.28
N ARG A 554 5.07 -16.29 11.75
CA ARG A 554 5.31 -16.48 10.32
C ARG A 554 4.99 -17.91 9.90
N LEU A 555 4.66 -18.07 8.62
CA LEU A 555 4.32 -19.35 8.04
C LEU A 555 4.94 -19.47 6.65
N THR A 556 5.63 -20.59 6.36
CA THR A 556 6.16 -20.85 5.03
C THR A 556 5.09 -21.57 4.19
N ASP A 557 4.77 -20.98 3.02
CA ASP A 557 3.79 -21.56 2.09
C ASP A 557 4.38 -22.75 1.29
N GLY A 558 3.51 -23.41 0.53
CA GLY A 558 3.90 -24.54 -0.34
C GLY A 558 4.88 -24.17 -1.46
N GLN A 559 5.07 -22.88 -1.74
CA GLN A 559 6.02 -22.36 -2.73
C GLN A 559 7.36 -21.93 -2.08
N GLY A 560 7.52 -22.08 -0.77
CA GLY A 560 8.72 -21.72 -0.02
C GLY A 560 8.81 -20.24 0.35
N ARG A 561 7.72 -19.45 0.19
CA ARG A 561 7.67 -18.06 0.63
C ARG A 561 7.28 -17.99 2.10
N THR A 562 7.94 -17.13 2.86
CA THR A 562 7.61 -16.89 4.26
C THR A 562 6.59 -15.75 4.34
N ILE A 563 5.44 -16.01 4.94
CA ILE A 563 4.35 -15.06 5.15
C ILE A 563 4.39 -14.57 6.59
N ASP A 564 4.36 -13.26 6.78
CA ASP A 564 4.41 -12.61 8.08
C ASP A 564 2.99 -12.45 8.67
N PHE A 565 2.78 -12.92 9.90
CA PHE A 565 1.55 -12.82 10.67
C PHE A 565 1.67 -11.86 11.87
N SER A 566 2.81 -11.19 12.06
CA SER A 566 3.05 -10.32 13.22
C SER A 566 2.05 -9.16 13.32
N ASN A 567 1.48 -8.74 12.21
CA ASN A 567 0.47 -7.68 12.13
C ASN A 567 -0.98 -8.20 12.14
N THR A 568 -1.20 -9.49 12.34
CA THR A 568 -2.54 -10.10 12.40
C THR A 568 -3.04 -10.27 13.83
N ILE A 569 -4.35 -10.38 13.98
CA ILE A 569 -5.00 -10.85 15.20
C ILE A 569 -5.61 -12.22 14.89
N ILE A 570 -5.23 -13.22 15.65
CA ILE A 570 -5.73 -14.60 15.50
C ILE A 570 -6.89 -14.82 16.45
N ILE A 571 -8.04 -15.15 15.93
CA ILE A 571 -9.23 -15.49 16.74
C ILE A 571 -9.69 -16.89 16.33
N MET A 572 -9.81 -17.76 17.31
CA MET A 572 -10.34 -19.10 17.16
C MET A 572 -11.64 -19.19 17.93
N THR A 573 -12.74 -19.64 17.29
CA THR A 573 -14.00 -19.85 18.02
C THR A 573 -14.20 -21.33 18.30
N SER A 574 -14.79 -21.64 19.45
CA SER A 574 -15.15 -23.00 19.81
C SER A 574 -16.47 -23.04 20.59
N ASN A 575 -17.19 -24.13 20.41
CA ASN A 575 -18.41 -24.44 21.16
C ASN A 575 -18.18 -25.44 22.32
N VAL A 576 -16.92 -25.82 22.57
CA VAL A 576 -16.54 -26.68 23.71
C VAL A 576 -16.91 -25.99 25.02
N GLY A 577 -17.56 -26.70 25.92
CA GLY A 577 -18.06 -26.16 27.18
C GLY A 577 -19.34 -25.34 27.10
N SER A 578 -19.94 -25.17 25.93
CA SER A 578 -21.14 -24.32 25.74
C SER A 578 -22.33 -24.79 26.59
N GLN A 579 -22.54 -26.11 26.77
CA GLN A 579 -23.61 -26.64 27.60
C GLN A 579 -23.42 -26.26 29.06
N MET A 580 -22.16 -26.28 29.55
CA MET A 580 -21.84 -25.90 30.94
C MET A 580 -22.13 -24.40 31.18
N ILE A 581 -21.86 -23.56 30.19
CA ILE A 581 -22.15 -22.12 30.28
C ILE A 581 -23.68 -21.89 30.29
N MET A 582 -24.42 -22.63 29.48
CA MET A 582 -25.90 -22.50 29.43
C MET A 582 -26.59 -22.99 30.70
N ASP A 583 -26.13 -24.08 31.28
CA ASP A 583 -26.73 -24.73 32.47
C ASP A 583 -26.29 -24.08 33.77
N TYR A 584 -25.24 -23.22 33.74
CA TYR A 584 -24.72 -22.60 34.94
C TYR A 584 -25.67 -21.51 35.47
N THR A 585 -26.08 -21.70 36.72
CA THR A 585 -26.99 -20.79 37.46
C THR A 585 -26.34 -20.21 38.73
N GLY A 586 -25.06 -20.53 38.99
CA GLY A 586 -24.36 -20.05 40.17
C GLY A 586 -23.77 -18.66 40.01
N ASP A 587 -23.44 -17.99 41.13
CA ASP A 587 -22.82 -16.68 41.15
C ASP A 587 -21.28 -16.72 41.08
N ASP A 588 -20.66 -17.91 41.25
CA ASP A 588 -19.19 -18.07 41.24
C ASP A 588 -18.65 -18.38 39.85
N ILE A 589 -18.45 -17.33 39.08
CA ILE A 589 -17.91 -17.39 37.71
C ILE A 589 -16.52 -18.09 37.69
N SER A 590 -15.68 -17.92 38.71
CA SER A 590 -14.35 -18.51 38.77
C SER A 590 -14.36 -20.04 38.80
N SER A 591 -15.40 -20.61 39.41
CA SER A 591 -15.63 -22.06 39.43
C SER A 591 -15.99 -22.60 38.05
N LEU A 592 -16.83 -21.87 37.31
CA LEU A 592 -17.20 -22.18 35.93
C LEU A 592 -16.00 -22.11 35.00
N ASP A 593 -15.21 -21.04 35.09
CA ASP A 593 -14.01 -20.82 34.27
C ASP A 593 -13.03 -22.00 34.44
N ASN A 594 -12.80 -22.48 35.68
CA ASN A 594 -11.94 -23.62 35.95
C ASN A 594 -12.45 -24.95 35.35
N GLN A 595 -13.76 -25.20 35.42
CA GLN A 595 -14.38 -26.41 34.84
C GLN A 595 -14.28 -26.41 33.31
N ILE A 596 -14.46 -25.22 32.68
CA ILE A 596 -14.31 -25.04 31.22
C ILE A 596 -12.85 -25.29 30.82
N LEU A 597 -11.86 -24.76 31.57
CA LEU A 597 -10.45 -24.97 31.31
C LEU A 597 -10.05 -26.45 31.42
N GLU A 598 -10.59 -27.20 32.39
CA GLU A 598 -10.40 -28.65 32.47
C GLU A 598 -10.96 -29.38 31.25
N THR A 599 -12.14 -29.02 30.81
CA THR A 599 -12.77 -29.58 29.62
C THR A 599 -11.93 -29.28 28.35
N LEU A 600 -11.38 -28.09 28.22
CA LEU A 600 -10.49 -27.72 27.12
C LEU A 600 -9.21 -28.56 27.06
N ARG A 601 -8.60 -28.87 28.23
CA ARG A 601 -7.42 -29.73 28.31
C ARG A 601 -7.68 -31.15 27.82
N GLY A 602 -8.94 -31.58 27.82
CA GLY A 602 -9.36 -32.86 27.26
C GLY A 602 -9.51 -32.85 25.72
N HIS A 603 -9.72 -31.67 25.12
CA HIS A 603 -9.94 -31.51 23.68
C HIS A 603 -8.71 -31.01 22.93
N PHE A 604 -7.92 -30.13 23.55
CA PHE A 604 -6.76 -29.48 22.94
C PHE A 604 -5.46 -29.86 23.65
N ARG A 605 -4.37 -29.97 22.89
CA ARG A 605 -3.06 -30.27 23.47
C ARG A 605 -2.61 -29.10 24.37
N PRO A 606 -1.97 -29.40 25.54
CA PRO A 606 -1.49 -28.36 26.45
C PRO A 606 -0.55 -27.36 25.80
N GLU A 607 0.31 -27.83 24.88
CA GLU A 607 1.24 -26.95 24.11
C GLU A 607 0.52 -25.91 23.29
N PHE A 608 -0.63 -26.24 22.71
CA PHE A 608 -1.44 -25.30 21.92
C PHE A 608 -2.11 -24.26 22.83
N LEU A 609 -2.73 -24.68 23.93
CA LEU A 609 -3.38 -23.78 24.88
C LEU A 609 -2.40 -22.76 25.50
N ASN A 610 -1.16 -23.18 25.77
CA ASN A 610 -0.12 -22.33 26.34
C ASN A 610 0.44 -21.28 25.39
N ARG A 611 0.13 -21.36 24.09
CA ARG A 611 0.57 -20.39 23.06
C ARG A 611 -0.48 -19.33 22.76
N ILE A 612 -1.69 -19.52 23.26
CA ILE A 612 -2.80 -18.57 23.14
C ILE A 612 -2.64 -17.51 24.22
N ASP A 613 -2.73 -16.23 23.83
CA ASP A 613 -2.54 -15.10 24.76
C ASP A 613 -3.69 -15.00 25.76
N ASP A 614 -4.93 -15.31 25.34
CA ASP A 614 -6.06 -15.30 26.26
C ASP A 614 -7.19 -16.25 25.81
N ILE A 615 -7.84 -16.89 26.76
CA ILE A 615 -9.03 -17.74 26.57
C ILE A 615 -10.24 -16.93 27.06
N VAL A 616 -11.05 -16.48 26.11
CA VAL A 616 -12.13 -15.55 26.37
C VAL A 616 -13.47 -16.30 26.39
N ILE A 617 -14.10 -16.32 27.56
CA ILE A 617 -15.39 -16.97 27.75
C ILE A 617 -16.50 -15.96 27.53
N PHE A 618 -17.43 -16.29 26.61
CA PHE A 618 -18.61 -15.49 26.30
C PHE A 618 -19.80 -15.99 27.11
N ASP A 619 -20.40 -15.07 27.83
CA ASP A 619 -21.57 -15.34 28.66
C ASP A 619 -22.82 -15.53 27.79
N ARG A 620 -23.84 -16.20 28.35
CA ARG A 620 -25.15 -16.26 27.71
C ARG A 620 -25.78 -14.87 27.60
N ILE A 621 -26.53 -14.62 26.53
CA ILE A 621 -27.27 -13.35 26.39
C ILE A 621 -28.43 -13.37 27.36
N HIS A 622 -28.53 -12.35 28.20
CA HIS A 622 -29.67 -12.15 29.07
C HIS A 622 -30.83 -11.50 28.29
N PRO A 623 -32.10 -11.88 28.58
CA PRO A 623 -33.26 -11.28 27.93
C PRO A 623 -33.30 -9.76 28.01
N GLU A 624 -32.78 -9.18 29.09
CA GLU A 624 -32.72 -7.74 29.32
C GLU A 624 -31.80 -7.03 28.30
N SER A 625 -30.78 -7.70 27.83
CA SER A 625 -29.83 -7.18 26.84
C SER A 625 -30.36 -7.20 25.41
N MET A 626 -31.46 -7.96 25.16
CA MET A 626 -32.02 -8.13 23.81
C MET A 626 -32.49 -6.82 23.21
N ARG A 627 -33.06 -5.91 24.01
CA ARG A 627 -33.54 -4.62 23.50
C ARG A 627 -32.39 -3.80 22.94
N ALA A 628 -31.27 -3.72 23.65
CA ALA A 628 -30.07 -3.01 23.18
C ALA A 628 -29.49 -3.67 21.92
N ILE A 629 -29.50 -5.02 21.82
CA ILE A 629 -29.09 -5.73 20.61
C ILE A 629 -30.01 -5.40 19.42
N VAL A 630 -31.33 -5.32 19.64
CA VAL A 630 -32.29 -4.90 18.62
C VAL A 630 -31.99 -3.49 18.13
N ASP A 631 -31.71 -2.54 19.06
CA ASP A 631 -31.38 -1.17 18.69
C ASP A 631 -30.15 -1.11 17.77
N VAL A 632 -29.06 -1.81 18.10
CA VAL A 632 -27.86 -1.91 17.25
C VAL A 632 -28.17 -2.49 15.87
N GLN A 633 -29.05 -3.52 15.77
CA GLN A 633 -29.40 -4.12 14.49
C GLN A 633 -30.32 -3.21 13.66
N LEU A 634 -31.26 -2.51 14.30
CA LEU A 634 -32.14 -1.54 13.62
C LEU A 634 -31.35 -0.32 13.11
N GLU A 635 -30.36 0.17 13.85
CA GLU A 635 -29.45 1.23 13.35
C GLU A 635 -28.73 0.84 12.06
N LYS A 636 -28.31 -0.43 11.95
CA LYS A 636 -27.70 -0.94 10.71
C LYS A 636 -28.71 -0.92 9.56
N VAL A 637 -29.97 -1.31 9.82
CA VAL A 637 -31.02 -1.26 8.82
C VAL A 637 -31.35 0.18 8.41
N VAL A 638 -31.46 1.12 9.36
CA VAL A 638 -31.69 2.55 9.07
C VAL A 638 -30.61 3.09 8.15
N ARG A 639 -29.35 2.84 8.45
CA ARG A 639 -28.21 3.27 7.60
C ARG A 639 -28.30 2.64 6.21
N GLN A 640 -28.48 1.34 6.13
CA GLN A 640 -28.56 0.62 4.85
C GLN A 640 -29.67 1.17 3.94
N VAL A 641 -30.86 1.42 4.49
CA VAL A 641 -32.00 1.93 3.73
C VAL A 641 -31.79 3.39 3.33
N LYS A 642 -31.21 4.18 4.21
CA LYS A 642 -30.83 5.58 3.92
C LYS A 642 -29.79 5.68 2.82
N ASP A 643 -28.74 4.88 2.89
CA ASP A 643 -27.65 4.91 1.89
C ASP A 643 -28.09 4.41 0.51
N SER A 644 -29.05 3.46 0.47
CA SER A 644 -29.52 2.85 -0.78
C SER A 644 -30.67 3.58 -1.45
N ARG A 645 -31.53 4.26 -0.68
CA ARG A 645 -32.81 4.84 -1.16
C ARG A 645 -33.09 6.25 -0.63
N ASP A 646 -32.20 6.79 0.23
CA ASP A 646 -32.38 8.08 0.95
C ASP A 646 -33.65 8.13 1.83
N ILE A 647 -34.16 6.96 2.28
CA ILE A 647 -35.32 6.86 3.15
C ILE A 647 -34.91 6.86 4.62
N THR A 648 -35.52 7.68 5.43
CA THR A 648 -35.31 7.73 6.87
C THR A 648 -36.37 6.89 7.59
N LEU A 649 -35.97 5.84 8.33
CA LEU A 649 -36.85 5.00 9.13
C LEU A 649 -36.80 5.43 10.60
N ASP A 650 -37.96 5.70 11.19
CA ASP A 650 -38.14 5.96 12.62
C ASP A 650 -38.92 4.83 13.27
N PHE A 651 -38.24 4.05 14.12
CA PHE A 651 -38.82 2.88 14.79
C PHE A 651 -39.43 3.26 16.14
N ASP A 652 -40.70 2.91 16.31
CA ASP A 652 -41.41 3.04 17.60
C ASP A 652 -40.93 2.00 18.62
N ASN A 653 -41.10 2.27 19.92
CA ASN A 653 -40.78 1.35 21.00
C ASN A 653 -41.51 0.01 20.89
N SER A 654 -42.74 0.01 20.36
CA SER A 654 -43.55 -1.20 20.13
C SER A 654 -42.85 -2.22 19.22
N VAL A 655 -42.16 -1.74 18.17
CA VAL A 655 -41.39 -2.60 17.25
C VAL A 655 -40.16 -3.18 17.96
N ARG A 656 -39.47 -2.35 18.75
CA ARG A 656 -38.27 -2.77 19.50
C ARG A 656 -38.60 -3.86 20.51
N ASP A 657 -39.67 -3.67 21.26
CA ASP A 657 -40.13 -4.63 22.28
C ASP A 657 -40.62 -5.96 21.64
N MET A 658 -41.35 -5.87 20.53
CA MET A 658 -41.75 -7.06 19.77
C MET A 658 -40.56 -7.84 19.24
N LEU A 659 -39.58 -7.15 18.60
CA LEU A 659 -38.41 -7.81 18.06
C LEU A 659 -37.50 -8.38 19.16
N ALA A 660 -37.40 -7.73 20.32
CA ALA A 660 -36.66 -8.24 21.47
C ALA A 660 -37.27 -9.50 22.05
N ARG A 661 -38.61 -9.54 22.18
CA ARG A 661 -39.34 -10.72 22.67
C ARG A 661 -39.24 -11.90 21.70
N ASP A 662 -39.54 -11.67 20.42
CA ASP A 662 -39.68 -12.74 19.42
C ASP A 662 -38.29 -13.15 18.82
N GLY A 663 -37.26 -12.31 18.96
CA GLY A 663 -35.92 -12.53 18.43
C GLY A 663 -34.95 -13.26 19.38
N TYR A 664 -35.39 -13.54 20.61
CA TYR A 664 -34.61 -14.28 21.61
C TYR A 664 -34.94 -15.76 21.61
N ASP A 665 -33.92 -16.59 21.59
CA ASP A 665 -34.00 -18.03 21.78
C ASP A 665 -33.00 -18.47 22.84
N PRO A 666 -33.40 -19.17 23.91
CA PRO A 666 -32.49 -19.62 24.96
C PRO A 666 -31.28 -20.45 24.47
N SER A 667 -31.48 -21.24 23.39
CA SER A 667 -30.46 -22.13 22.83
C SER A 667 -29.58 -21.46 21.76
N PHE A 668 -30.14 -20.47 21.03
CA PHE A 668 -29.49 -19.82 19.89
C PHE A 668 -29.18 -18.33 20.13
N GLY A 669 -29.47 -17.81 21.32
CA GLY A 669 -29.22 -16.43 21.68
C GLY A 669 -29.94 -15.42 20.76
N ALA A 670 -29.21 -14.45 20.26
CA ALA A 670 -29.72 -13.43 19.32
C ALA A 670 -29.63 -13.83 17.83
N ARG A 671 -29.22 -15.07 17.49
CA ARG A 671 -29.11 -15.51 16.09
C ARG A 671 -30.39 -15.43 15.29
N PRO A 672 -31.61 -15.74 15.86
CA PRO A 672 -32.88 -15.64 15.16
C PRO A 672 -33.27 -14.19 14.81
N LEU A 673 -32.80 -13.20 15.56
CA LEU A 673 -33.17 -11.79 15.42
C LEU A 673 -32.94 -11.25 13.99
N LYS A 674 -31.83 -11.56 13.37
CA LYS A 674 -31.54 -11.09 12.01
C LYS A 674 -32.55 -11.57 10.98
N ARG A 675 -32.97 -12.84 11.07
CA ARG A 675 -34.03 -13.40 10.22
C ARG A 675 -35.37 -12.78 10.50
N LEU A 676 -35.63 -12.50 11.79
CA LEU A 676 -36.89 -11.87 12.22
C LEU A 676 -37.01 -10.45 11.66
N ILE A 677 -35.94 -9.65 11.75
CA ILE A 677 -35.87 -8.30 11.17
C ILE A 677 -36.09 -8.37 9.66
N GLN A 678 -35.40 -9.28 8.96
CA GLN A 678 -35.62 -9.45 7.53
C GLN A 678 -37.08 -9.73 7.21
N LYS A 679 -37.69 -10.73 7.85
CA LYS A 679 -39.03 -11.18 7.55
C LYS A 679 -40.12 -10.18 7.98
N ARG A 680 -39.95 -9.51 9.13
CA ARG A 680 -40.97 -8.64 9.70
C ARG A 680 -40.81 -7.16 9.34
N VAL A 681 -39.59 -6.72 9.01
CA VAL A 681 -39.29 -5.32 8.68
C VAL A 681 -38.97 -5.15 7.21
N LEU A 682 -37.91 -5.82 6.72
CA LEU A 682 -37.40 -5.55 5.37
C LEU A 682 -38.28 -6.08 4.26
N ASP A 683 -38.83 -7.31 4.40
CA ASP A 683 -39.72 -7.88 3.39
C ASP A 683 -41.04 -7.07 3.22
N PRO A 684 -41.74 -6.65 4.31
CA PRO A 684 -42.88 -5.77 4.17
C PRO A 684 -42.52 -4.36 3.66
N LEU A 685 -41.43 -3.78 4.10
CA LEU A 685 -40.95 -2.48 3.57
C LEU A 685 -40.70 -2.54 2.06
N ALA A 686 -40.11 -3.64 1.58
CA ALA A 686 -39.85 -3.83 0.15
C ALA A 686 -41.19 -3.87 -0.65
N LEU A 687 -42.26 -4.45 -0.10
CA LEU A 687 -43.57 -4.43 -0.73
C LEU A 687 -44.16 -3.03 -0.80
N GLU A 688 -44.09 -2.25 0.29
CA GLU A 688 -44.54 -0.84 0.30
C GLU A 688 -43.82 0.04 -0.72
N LEU A 689 -42.48 -0.22 -0.92
CA LEU A 689 -41.66 0.45 -1.94
C LEU A 689 -42.07 0.05 -3.36
N ILE A 690 -42.32 -1.26 -3.60
CA ILE A 690 -42.73 -1.77 -4.93
C ILE A 690 -44.14 -1.29 -5.28
N ASP A 691 -45.05 -1.24 -4.30
CA ASP A 691 -46.41 -0.73 -4.48
C ASP A 691 -46.49 0.80 -4.66
N GLY A 692 -45.33 1.50 -4.52
CA GLY A 692 -45.28 2.96 -4.68
C GLY A 692 -45.97 3.74 -3.56
N ARG A 693 -46.07 3.17 -2.37
CA ARG A 693 -46.64 3.86 -1.17
C ARG A 693 -45.56 4.60 -0.40
N ILE A 694 -44.30 4.19 -0.55
CA ILE A 694 -43.13 4.84 0.01
C ILE A 694 -42.18 5.15 -1.17
N HIS A 695 -41.64 6.36 -1.20
CA HIS A 695 -40.73 6.85 -2.26
C HIS A 695 -39.36 7.19 -1.70
N ASP A 696 -38.39 7.27 -2.57
CA ASP A 696 -37.02 7.72 -2.23
C ASP A 696 -37.10 9.15 -1.65
N GLY A 697 -36.45 9.36 -0.51
CA GLY A 697 -36.48 10.64 0.23
C GLY A 697 -37.50 10.74 1.35
N ASP A 698 -38.42 9.76 1.47
CA ASP A 698 -39.48 9.78 2.49
C ASP A 698 -38.94 9.54 3.90
N THR A 699 -39.67 10.10 4.90
CA THR A 699 -39.50 9.74 6.30
C THR A 699 -40.66 8.84 6.74
N VAL A 700 -40.31 7.60 7.14
CA VAL A 700 -41.30 6.55 7.43
C VAL A 700 -41.24 6.18 8.90
N LYS A 701 -42.38 6.34 9.59
CA LYS A 701 -42.57 5.82 10.94
C LYS A 701 -42.97 4.34 10.90
N VAL A 702 -42.25 3.52 11.67
CA VAL A 702 -42.44 2.07 11.76
C VAL A 702 -43.02 1.74 13.14
N ALA A 703 -44.24 1.27 13.21
CA ALA A 703 -44.91 0.91 14.46
C ALA A 703 -45.46 -0.53 14.41
N ALA A 704 -45.56 -1.19 15.56
CA ALA A 704 -46.16 -2.52 15.68
C ALA A 704 -47.55 -2.43 16.31
N ALA A 705 -48.55 -3.03 15.65
CA ALA A 705 -49.88 -3.21 16.15
C ALA A 705 -50.34 -4.65 15.85
N ASP A 706 -50.90 -5.35 16.83
CA ASP A 706 -51.44 -6.73 16.71
C ASP A 706 -50.42 -7.71 16.05
N ASP A 707 -49.17 -7.68 16.52
CA ASP A 707 -48.06 -8.51 16.00
C ASP A 707 -47.68 -8.28 14.51
N ARG A 708 -48.18 -7.18 13.90
CA ARG A 708 -47.81 -6.75 12.54
C ARG A 708 -47.14 -5.40 12.56
N ILE A 709 -46.19 -5.21 11.65
CA ILE A 709 -45.52 -3.93 11.46
C ILE A 709 -46.30 -3.13 10.42
N ALA A 710 -46.60 -1.88 10.77
CA ALA A 710 -47.22 -0.89 9.90
C ALA A 710 -46.20 0.24 9.58
N PHE A 711 -46.20 0.67 8.34
CA PHE A 711 -45.37 1.78 7.84
C PHE A 711 -46.28 2.98 7.58
N THR A 712 -45.93 4.13 8.12
CA THR A 712 -46.71 5.37 7.95
C THR A 712 -45.74 6.44 7.44
N ASN A 713 -46.01 7.00 6.28
CA ASN A 713 -45.21 8.08 5.74
C ASN A 713 -45.47 9.35 6.57
N ILE A 714 -44.42 9.99 7.06
CA ILE A 714 -44.49 11.29 7.74
C ILE A 714 -44.15 12.32 6.68
N VAL A 715 -45.17 12.98 6.14
CA VAL A 715 -45.02 14.06 5.15
C VAL A 715 -44.32 15.27 5.75
#